data_91320dc9b25a6527163f957b13f91d41
#
_entry.id   91320dc9b25a6527163f957b13f91d41
#
_cell.length_a   1.000
_cell.length_b   1.000
_cell.length_c   1.000
_cell.angle_alpha   90.00
_cell.angle_beta   90.00
_cell.angle_gamma   90.00
#
_symmetry.space_group_name_H-M   'P 1'
#
loop_
_entity.id
_entity.type
_entity.pdbx_description
1 polymer ?
#
loop_
_entity_poly.entity_id
_entity_poly.type
_entity_poly.pdbx_seq_one_letter_code
_entity_poly.pdbx_strand_id
1 'polypeptide(L)'
;MKFRFYLFLLLGMLMPLSLSAQQVILQGKVSDAYSGEGLPGVVVTIRPVGGNKILKFTKTQGDGGYQLKLAAMPEGKNVLHFSMMGYATQTMPLEEGKMEYDVLLKEQATKLKEVTVKAPSIRQRGDTIAYNVASFADANDKSLADVLKKMPGMEVSDNGEIKYNGKAINKFYIEGHDMLGGRYSIATNNIHQKDVGTVEVMTHHQPIKALEDMSFSEDPAINIKLKESAKSRLVGTLKIGGGFENQGGNGLDESAASRSDKLNVWNGEMSLMRFAKKAQSLNTFKSNNIGTNVSREGEILFSDGGEGLMGKNYSLKDYVSLTPDRLTELSDSRVRRNQTHTFTTNNLWALGKNTDLSSQIVYSHDRLVSSAQSETWYFLNDSTVINRENEQAKQKQNKLAADFTLTSNGEKTYLTNRLSTDLAWNDVTMDISGTYPNAQLGKMPRYKVSDKFEVLRRSGKRAYTFSTYNAYLVNPQSLSVERGEESALSDASMTMNSSAYQSVRSAAFFSHSYTSLGFYLKPFTVSMKVGVQVLSRTMKSHLDGVSFAKDQDTFVDDGSEDAMSRNLCNDLSMTYVRMYASPEAEFNQGGWHIRFYMPIAYTPYYYKEHCRAASQNVGDGNSRNAYKTQVAPQLSVGYYLTSHLQVTLSGGISQREVDEQNFYMGWILHDYRNLYRGMVDYTMDKTKNVSFNLNYKRPLAAFFANAYIHKTWTDNHLTTARDFVGDYILNSFVGNKSKTENLMAGGKISKGLGFMHGLISVGFDYMAFEGTLLQNDSPSKYSSGNYLLTAKWNGRPVDWFNFTYELNWSKDDMRLKDIDFTSSSINLAQHLTCNFHFFKSWFIKLQGDHYRNQVSEDQHKSLFLVDASTSYALKSGIEFSLSALNLFNQRTYGYTTYSSLTRMSKEYQLRGRTILGSVFFHF
;
A
#
# COMPACT_ATOMS: atom_id res chain seq x y z
N MET A 1 11.31 45.10 -75.51
CA MET A 1 11.19 44.31 -76.75
C MET A 1 12.33 43.32 -77.00
N LYS A 2 13.21 43.11 -76.01
CA LYS A 2 14.31 42.13 -76.06
C LYS A 2 14.09 40.79 -75.35
N PHE A 3 13.04 40.65 -74.55
CA PHE A 3 12.78 39.47 -73.81
C PHE A 3 11.87 38.39 -74.48
N ARG A 4 11.18 38.78 -75.54
CA ARG A 4 10.39 37.87 -76.40
C ARG A 4 11.10 37.09 -77.45
N PHE A 5 12.31 37.55 -77.82
CA PHE A 5 13.11 36.92 -78.85
C PHE A 5 13.92 35.69 -78.32
N TYR A 6 14.31 35.68 -77.06
CA TYR A 6 15.02 34.54 -76.48
C TYR A 6 14.08 33.37 -76.07
N LEU A 7 12.83 33.67 -75.93
CA LEU A 7 11.82 32.60 -75.58
C LEU A 7 11.45 31.80 -76.86
N PHE A 8 11.53 32.37 -78.06
CA PHE A 8 11.29 31.69 -79.32
C PHE A 8 12.51 30.86 -79.83
N LEU A 9 13.70 31.22 -79.40
CA LEU A 9 14.93 30.46 -79.75
C LEU A 9 15.08 29.24 -78.79
N LEU A 10 14.55 29.33 -77.58
CA LEU A 10 14.53 28.19 -76.59
C LEU A 10 13.46 27.16 -76.97
N LEU A 11 12.36 27.55 -77.64
CA LEU A 11 11.30 26.63 -78.04
C LEU A 11 11.58 25.87 -79.33
N GLY A 12 12.57 26.31 -80.13
CA GLY A 12 12.96 25.67 -81.41
C GLY A 12 13.96 24.54 -81.26
N MET A 13 14.49 24.28 -80.01
CA MET A 13 15.50 23.26 -79.76
C MET A 13 14.99 22.00 -79.07
N LEU A 14 13.67 21.87 -78.87
CA LEU A 14 13.02 20.67 -78.36
C LEU A 14 12.27 19.90 -79.43
N MET A 15 12.94 19.44 -80.40
CA MET A 15 12.48 18.33 -81.25
C MET A 15 12.90 17.04 -80.55
N PRO A 16 11.92 16.16 -80.14
CA PRO A 16 12.28 14.84 -79.60
C PRO A 16 12.85 13.98 -80.73
N LEU A 17 14.12 13.64 -80.67
CA LEU A 17 14.67 12.48 -81.34
C LEU A 17 13.97 11.28 -80.78
N SER A 18 13.00 10.76 -81.52
CA SER A 18 12.39 9.46 -81.23
C SER A 18 13.44 8.39 -81.46
N LEU A 19 14.23 8.10 -80.46
CA LEU A 19 15.01 6.85 -80.37
C LEU A 19 13.99 5.74 -80.11
N SER A 20 13.70 4.95 -81.14
CA SER A 20 13.01 3.67 -81.02
C SER A 20 13.85 2.75 -80.12
N ALA A 21 13.59 2.75 -78.83
CA ALA A 21 14.15 1.76 -77.97
C ALA A 21 13.54 0.40 -78.33
N GLN A 22 14.37 -0.47 -78.88
CA GLN A 22 13.99 -1.85 -79.20
C GLN A 22 13.68 -2.55 -77.86
N GLN A 23 12.35 -2.74 -77.54
CA GLN A 23 11.92 -3.42 -76.37
C GLN A 23 12.37 -4.87 -76.40
N VAL A 24 13.08 -5.32 -75.40
CA VAL A 24 13.41 -6.74 -75.19
C VAL A 24 12.26 -7.40 -74.51
N ILE A 25 11.70 -8.48 -75.04
CA ILE A 25 10.63 -9.22 -74.50
C ILE A 25 11.18 -10.60 -74.11
N LEU A 26 11.22 -10.88 -72.79
CA LEU A 26 11.49 -12.22 -72.29
C LEU A 26 10.14 -12.91 -72.05
N GLN A 27 9.98 -14.11 -72.59
CA GLN A 27 8.72 -14.88 -72.48
C GLN A 27 9.03 -16.35 -72.15
N GLY A 28 8.01 -17.11 -71.86
CA GLY A 28 8.10 -18.52 -71.60
C GLY A 28 6.83 -19.06 -70.90
N LYS A 29 6.84 -20.34 -70.60
CA LYS A 29 5.76 -21.02 -69.93
C LYS A 29 6.25 -21.63 -68.60
N VAL A 30 5.49 -21.48 -67.57
CA VAL A 30 5.73 -22.18 -66.28
C VAL A 30 4.67 -23.26 -66.14
N SER A 31 5.10 -24.50 -65.97
CA SER A 31 4.21 -25.65 -65.82
C SER A 31 4.52 -26.46 -64.57
N ASP A 32 3.54 -27.20 -64.09
CA ASP A 32 3.70 -28.18 -63.01
C ASP A 32 4.57 -29.34 -63.48
N ALA A 33 5.58 -29.73 -62.71
CA ALA A 33 6.56 -30.75 -63.06
C ALA A 33 5.97 -32.18 -63.14
N TYR A 34 4.78 -32.42 -62.54
CA TYR A 34 4.15 -33.73 -62.49
C TYR A 34 2.99 -33.86 -63.55
N SER A 35 2.11 -32.82 -63.50
CA SER A 35 0.92 -32.88 -64.42
C SER A 35 1.21 -32.27 -65.80
N GLY A 36 2.24 -31.47 -65.95
CA GLY A 36 2.55 -30.73 -67.19
C GLY A 36 1.60 -29.55 -67.44
N GLU A 37 0.60 -29.29 -66.57
CA GLU A 37 -0.33 -28.19 -66.78
C GLU A 37 0.32 -26.85 -66.48
N GLY A 38 -0.10 -25.81 -67.22
CA GLY A 38 0.41 -24.46 -67.03
C GLY A 38 0.01 -23.88 -65.66
N LEU A 39 0.94 -23.30 -64.95
CA LEU A 39 0.69 -22.73 -63.61
C LEU A 39 0.37 -21.23 -63.69
N PRO A 40 -0.89 -20.83 -63.42
CA PRO A 40 -1.27 -19.42 -63.37
C PRO A 40 -0.84 -18.77 -62.08
N GLY A 41 -0.41 -17.49 -62.17
CA GLY A 41 -0.12 -16.69 -60.96
C GLY A 41 1.30 -16.86 -60.41
N VAL A 42 2.18 -17.62 -61.04
CA VAL A 42 3.61 -17.69 -60.70
C VAL A 42 4.24 -16.32 -60.85
N VAL A 43 4.92 -15.84 -59.83
CA VAL A 43 5.67 -14.56 -59.87
C VAL A 43 7.05 -14.80 -60.46
N VAL A 44 7.29 -14.20 -61.62
CA VAL A 44 8.57 -14.24 -62.34
C VAL A 44 9.30 -12.91 -62.09
N THR A 45 10.51 -12.95 -61.52
CA THR A 45 11.29 -11.75 -61.21
C THR A 45 12.69 -11.84 -61.76
N ILE A 46 13.25 -10.71 -62.26
CA ILE A 46 14.68 -10.57 -62.55
C ILE A 46 15.38 -10.02 -61.32
N ARG A 47 16.47 -10.69 -60.90
CA ARG A 47 17.29 -10.29 -59.76
C ARG A 47 18.78 -10.42 -60.08
N PRO A 48 19.68 -9.59 -59.45
CA PRO A 48 21.13 -9.84 -59.54
C PRO A 48 21.47 -11.18 -58.88
N VAL A 49 22.49 -11.86 -59.37
CA VAL A 49 22.98 -13.11 -58.76
C VAL A 49 23.41 -12.84 -57.33
N GLY A 50 22.82 -13.58 -56.31
CA GLY A 50 23.09 -13.40 -54.90
C GLY A 50 22.40 -12.21 -54.25
N GLY A 51 21.61 -11.41 -54.99
CA GLY A 51 20.88 -10.24 -54.46
C GLY A 51 19.38 -10.45 -54.39
N ASN A 52 18.72 -9.78 -53.42
CA ASN A 52 17.26 -9.81 -53.27
C ASN A 52 16.53 -8.64 -53.97
N LYS A 53 17.25 -7.73 -54.60
CA LYS A 53 16.65 -6.57 -55.28
C LYS A 53 15.94 -7.01 -56.56
N ILE A 54 14.64 -6.74 -56.68
CA ILE A 54 13.83 -7.05 -57.86
C ILE A 54 14.04 -5.91 -58.88
N LEU A 55 14.56 -6.26 -60.05
CA LEU A 55 14.76 -5.30 -61.17
C LEU A 55 13.48 -5.16 -61.98
N LYS A 56 12.78 -6.26 -62.26
CA LYS A 56 11.52 -6.31 -62.99
C LYS A 56 10.75 -7.58 -62.61
N PHE A 57 9.43 -7.55 -62.70
CA PHE A 57 8.59 -8.72 -62.43
C PHE A 57 7.39 -8.78 -63.38
N THR A 58 6.83 -9.96 -63.49
CA THR A 58 5.53 -10.27 -64.12
C THR A 58 4.90 -11.47 -63.43
N LYS A 59 3.67 -11.82 -63.82
CA LYS A 59 2.96 -13.05 -63.36
C LYS A 59 2.56 -13.86 -64.56
N THR A 60 2.52 -15.20 -64.40
CA THR A 60 1.99 -16.10 -65.42
C THR A 60 0.50 -15.92 -65.57
N GLN A 61 0.00 -16.09 -66.83
CA GLN A 61 -1.43 -16.09 -67.22
C GLN A 61 -2.09 -17.45 -66.97
N GLY A 62 -3.36 -17.59 -67.35
CA GLY A 62 -4.17 -18.81 -67.07
C GLY A 62 -3.60 -20.07 -67.69
N ASP A 63 -2.86 -19.99 -68.76
CA ASP A 63 -2.17 -21.08 -69.45
C ASP A 63 -0.74 -21.37 -69.05
N GLY A 64 -0.28 -20.61 -67.98
CA GLY A 64 1.09 -20.65 -67.45
C GLY A 64 2.07 -19.81 -68.24
N GLY A 65 1.68 -19.13 -69.32
CA GLY A 65 2.51 -18.27 -70.17
C GLY A 65 2.83 -16.92 -69.41
N TYR A 66 4.05 -16.34 -69.67
CA TYR A 66 4.39 -15.04 -69.17
C TYR A 66 5.15 -14.25 -70.17
N GLN A 67 5.05 -12.93 -70.11
CA GLN A 67 5.87 -11.98 -70.87
C GLN A 67 6.39 -10.90 -69.95
N LEU A 68 7.69 -10.60 -70.04
CA LEU A 68 8.39 -9.60 -69.23
C LEU A 68 9.08 -8.59 -70.20
N LYS A 69 8.47 -7.41 -70.32
CA LYS A 69 8.91 -6.36 -71.23
C LYS A 69 9.99 -5.49 -70.56
N LEU A 70 11.17 -5.43 -71.18
CA LEU A 70 12.32 -4.67 -70.72
C LEU A 70 12.67 -3.56 -71.72
N ALA A 71 13.11 -2.39 -71.22
CA ALA A 71 13.61 -1.32 -72.12
C ALA A 71 14.97 -1.66 -72.64
N ALA A 72 15.82 -2.42 -71.96
CA ALA A 72 17.09 -2.99 -72.32
C ALA A 72 17.40 -4.18 -71.42
N MET A 73 18.28 -5.09 -71.81
CA MET A 73 18.77 -6.17 -70.95
C MET A 73 19.48 -5.55 -69.73
N PRO A 74 19.21 -6.00 -68.50
CA PRO A 74 19.85 -5.50 -67.27
C PRO A 74 21.37 -5.82 -67.31
N GLU A 75 22.18 -4.85 -66.99
CA GLU A 75 23.66 -5.00 -66.94
C GLU A 75 24.04 -5.94 -65.79
N GLY A 76 25.10 -6.70 -65.93
CA GLY A 76 25.67 -7.63 -65.01
C GLY A 76 24.98 -9.03 -64.97
N LYS A 77 25.47 -9.94 -64.10
CA LYS A 77 24.92 -11.30 -64.04
C LYS A 77 23.59 -11.29 -63.29
N ASN A 78 22.51 -11.56 -64.03
CA ASN A 78 21.15 -11.58 -63.51
C ASN A 78 20.52 -12.98 -63.63
N VAL A 79 19.50 -13.23 -62.85
CA VAL A 79 18.73 -14.47 -62.82
C VAL A 79 17.25 -14.19 -62.90
N LEU A 80 16.55 -15.08 -63.61
CA LEU A 80 15.08 -15.21 -63.54
C LEU A 80 14.73 -16.09 -62.33
N HIS A 81 13.90 -15.59 -61.44
CA HIS A 81 13.48 -16.27 -60.23
C HIS A 81 11.94 -16.49 -60.28
N PHE A 82 11.53 -17.74 -60.24
CA PHE A 82 10.14 -18.19 -60.30
C PHE A 82 9.68 -18.61 -58.93
N SER A 83 8.59 -18.02 -58.40
CA SER A 83 8.05 -18.34 -57.07
C SER A 83 6.53 -18.40 -57.10
N MET A 84 5.98 -19.45 -56.47
CA MET A 84 4.57 -19.66 -56.25
C MET A 84 4.37 -20.38 -54.90
N MET A 85 3.31 -20.03 -54.18
CA MET A 85 2.99 -20.71 -52.91
C MET A 85 2.61 -22.17 -53.18
N GLY A 86 3.21 -23.08 -52.45
CA GLY A 86 3.00 -24.52 -52.62
C GLY A 86 4.00 -25.17 -53.59
N TYR A 87 4.92 -24.41 -54.19
CA TYR A 87 5.93 -24.90 -55.15
C TYR A 87 7.35 -24.52 -54.68
N ALA A 88 8.32 -25.35 -55.02
CA ALA A 88 9.72 -25.07 -54.84
C ALA A 88 10.13 -23.93 -55.77
N THR A 89 10.78 -22.88 -55.22
CA THR A 89 11.27 -21.77 -55.99
C THR A 89 12.38 -22.25 -56.94
N GLN A 90 12.36 -21.81 -58.21
CA GLN A 90 13.38 -22.10 -59.22
C GLN A 90 14.08 -20.83 -59.73
N THR A 91 15.37 -20.92 -59.96
CA THR A 91 16.16 -19.80 -60.44
C THR A 91 16.96 -20.23 -61.68
N MET A 92 16.89 -19.45 -62.77
CA MET A 92 17.62 -19.69 -63.97
C MET A 92 18.52 -18.50 -64.32
N PRO A 93 19.73 -18.69 -64.76
CA PRO A 93 20.59 -17.58 -65.22
C PRO A 93 19.96 -16.91 -66.46
N LEU A 94 20.06 -15.58 -66.50
CA LEU A 94 19.65 -14.82 -67.66
C LEU A 94 20.85 -14.79 -68.67
N GLU A 95 20.68 -15.46 -69.77
CA GLU A 95 21.70 -15.64 -70.80
C GLU A 95 21.53 -14.59 -71.96
N GLU A 96 22.62 -14.06 -72.49
CA GLU A 96 22.59 -13.08 -73.55
C GLU A 96 22.10 -13.74 -74.84
N GLY A 97 21.09 -13.15 -75.48
CA GLY A 97 20.49 -13.67 -76.70
C GLY A 97 19.36 -14.70 -76.54
N LYS A 98 19.10 -15.19 -75.33
CA LYS A 98 18.02 -16.11 -75.04
C LYS A 98 16.79 -15.35 -74.54
N MET A 99 15.69 -15.44 -75.30
CA MET A 99 14.44 -14.70 -75.03
C MET A 99 13.32 -15.59 -74.47
N GLU A 100 13.49 -16.89 -74.49
CA GLU A 100 12.46 -17.87 -74.06
C GLU A 100 12.97 -18.78 -72.94
N TYR A 101 12.20 -18.84 -71.79
CA TYR A 101 12.56 -19.59 -70.62
C TYR A 101 11.33 -20.34 -70.07
N ASP A 102 11.27 -21.61 -70.41
CA ASP A 102 10.25 -22.55 -69.91
C ASP A 102 10.72 -23.21 -68.62
N VAL A 103 9.84 -23.31 -67.64
CA VAL A 103 10.18 -23.76 -66.28
C VAL A 103 9.17 -24.75 -65.77
N LEU A 104 9.68 -25.83 -65.18
CA LEU A 104 8.86 -26.83 -64.47
C LEU A 104 9.02 -26.60 -62.95
N LEU A 105 7.97 -26.23 -62.26
CA LEU A 105 8.00 -26.11 -60.82
C LEU A 105 7.49 -27.42 -60.14
N LYS A 106 8.21 -27.86 -59.15
CA LYS A 106 7.81 -29.04 -58.31
C LYS A 106 7.01 -28.61 -57.12
N GLU A 107 5.91 -29.30 -56.85
CA GLU A 107 5.17 -29.09 -55.59
C GLU A 107 6.07 -29.28 -54.38
N GLN A 108 6.02 -28.35 -53.48
CA GLN A 108 6.73 -28.39 -52.19
C GLN A 108 5.85 -27.79 -51.09
N ALA A 109 5.50 -28.60 -50.10
CA ALA A 109 4.79 -28.09 -48.92
C ALA A 109 5.60 -27.00 -48.22
N THR A 110 5.14 -25.78 -48.33
CA THR A 110 5.77 -24.63 -47.66
C THR A 110 5.34 -24.68 -46.21
N LYS A 111 6.21 -25.10 -45.28
CA LYS A 111 6.01 -24.86 -43.83
C LYS A 111 6.06 -23.37 -43.60
N LEU A 112 4.90 -22.75 -43.40
CA LEU A 112 4.84 -21.37 -42.93
C LEU A 112 5.58 -21.32 -41.58
N LYS A 113 6.58 -20.45 -41.42
CA LYS A 113 7.14 -20.16 -40.10
C LYS A 113 6.01 -19.62 -39.25
N GLU A 114 5.73 -20.30 -38.17
CA GLU A 114 4.77 -19.86 -37.15
C GLU A 114 5.23 -18.48 -36.67
N VAL A 115 4.47 -17.43 -37.00
CA VAL A 115 4.71 -16.10 -36.46
C VAL A 115 4.07 -16.05 -35.08
N THR A 116 4.82 -16.39 -34.06
CA THR A 116 4.40 -16.19 -32.67
C THR A 116 4.36 -14.70 -32.40
N VAL A 117 3.20 -14.09 -32.47
CA VAL A 117 2.97 -12.69 -32.06
C VAL A 117 3.01 -12.68 -30.53
N LYS A 118 4.17 -12.34 -29.94
CA LYS A 118 4.25 -12.08 -28.51
C LYS A 118 3.42 -10.84 -28.21
N ALA A 119 2.37 -10.98 -27.40
CA ALA A 119 1.61 -9.84 -26.92
C ALA A 119 2.55 -8.87 -26.18
N PRO A 120 2.44 -7.55 -26.40
CA PRO A 120 3.29 -6.58 -25.70
C PRO A 120 3.07 -6.68 -24.18
N SER A 121 4.16 -6.51 -23.42
CA SER A 121 4.13 -6.61 -21.94
C SER A 121 3.21 -5.57 -21.32
N ILE A 122 3.12 -4.38 -21.92
CA ILE A 122 2.31 -3.25 -21.46
C ILE A 122 1.57 -2.68 -22.67
N ARG A 123 0.26 -2.45 -22.51
CA ARG A 123 -0.59 -1.75 -23.49
C ARG A 123 -1.31 -0.61 -22.79
N GLN A 124 -1.53 0.46 -23.51
CA GLN A 124 -2.33 1.60 -23.02
C GLN A 124 -3.49 1.87 -23.98
N ARG A 125 -4.68 2.03 -23.42
CA ARG A 125 -5.89 2.43 -24.16
C ARG A 125 -6.63 3.48 -23.35
N GLY A 126 -6.57 4.73 -23.77
CA GLY A 126 -7.09 5.86 -22.99
C GLY A 126 -6.40 5.91 -21.62
N ASP A 127 -7.18 5.96 -20.56
CA ASP A 127 -6.73 6.00 -19.18
C ASP A 127 -6.44 4.61 -18.57
N THR A 128 -6.61 3.54 -19.34
CA THR A 128 -6.35 2.18 -18.88
C THR A 128 -5.01 1.66 -19.39
N ILE A 129 -4.17 1.20 -18.47
CA ILE A 129 -2.89 0.55 -18.74
C ILE A 129 -3.03 -0.92 -18.40
N ALA A 130 -2.82 -1.80 -19.38
CA ALA A 130 -2.95 -3.25 -19.24
C ALA A 130 -1.57 -3.91 -19.23
N TYR A 131 -1.26 -4.60 -18.14
CA TYR A 131 -0.04 -5.39 -17.96
C TYR A 131 -0.34 -6.87 -18.24
N ASN A 132 0.40 -7.47 -19.15
CA ASN A 132 0.33 -8.92 -19.38
C ASN A 132 1.10 -9.64 -18.26
N VAL A 133 0.39 -10.36 -17.39
CA VAL A 133 0.98 -11.04 -16.22
C VAL A 133 2.11 -11.98 -16.60
N ALA A 134 1.96 -12.74 -17.68
CA ALA A 134 2.98 -13.70 -18.13
C ALA A 134 4.34 -13.04 -18.52
N SER A 135 4.34 -11.73 -18.82
CA SER A 135 5.57 -11.00 -19.15
C SER A 135 6.39 -10.59 -17.92
N PHE A 136 5.78 -10.56 -16.74
CA PHE A 136 6.39 -10.16 -15.48
C PHE A 136 6.54 -11.30 -14.48
N ALA A 137 5.77 -12.39 -14.69
CA ALA A 137 5.77 -13.55 -13.81
C ALA A 137 6.99 -14.43 -14.03
N ASP A 138 7.53 -14.90 -12.92
CA ASP A 138 8.56 -15.94 -12.86
C ASP A 138 7.96 -17.27 -12.38
N ALA A 139 8.65 -18.37 -12.62
CA ALA A 139 8.20 -19.69 -12.23
C ALA A 139 8.05 -19.88 -10.69
N ASN A 140 8.77 -19.08 -9.91
CA ASN A 140 8.71 -19.07 -8.44
C ASN A 140 7.57 -18.23 -7.86
N ASP A 141 6.93 -17.39 -8.67
CA ASP A 141 5.81 -16.58 -8.22
C ASP A 141 4.59 -17.48 -7.97
N LYS A 142 4.08 -17.47 -6.77
CA LYS A 142 2.91 -18.27 -6.38
C LYS A 142 1.65 -17.44 -6.37
N SER A 143 1.77 -16.17 -6.02
CA SER A 143 0.65 -15.25 -5.84
C SER A 143 0.66 -14.11 -6.87
N LEU A 144 -0.47 -13.44 -7.02
CA LEU A 144 -0.57 -12.22 -7.79
C LEU A 144 0.30 -11.10 -7.20
N ALA A 145 0.43 -11.03 -5.86
CA ALA A 145 1.27 -10.04 -5.19
C ALA A 145 2.74 -10.12 -5.61
N ASP A 146 3.28 -11.33 -5.81
CA ASP A 146 4.67 -11.54 -6.25
C ASP A 146 4.92 -10.90 -7.62
N VAL A 147 3.92 -10.98 -8.52
CA VAL A 147 4.02 -10.42 -9.86
C VAL A 147 3.80 -8.90 -9.87
N LEU A 148 2.83 -8.41 -9.08
CA LEU A 148 2.56 -6.96 -8.97
C LEU A 148 3.79 -6.19 -8.51
N LYS A 149 4.59 -6.73 -7.58
CA LYS A 149 5.86 -6.12 -7.10
C LYS A 149 6.91 -5.92 -8.21
N LYS A 150 6.75 -6.59 -9.35
CA LYS A 150 7.67 -6.54 -10.51
C LYS A 150 7.14 -5.64 -11.64
N MET A 151 5.89 -5.21 -11.58
CA MET A 151 5.28 -4.39 -12.62
C MET A 151 5.71 -2.92 -12.47
N PRO A 152 6.18 -2.25 -13.53
CA PRO A 152 6.60 -0.85 -13.49
C PRO A 152 5.47 0.08 -13.03
N GLY A 153 5.77 1.01 -12.13
CA GLY A 153 4.81 1.93 -11.54
C GLY A 153 3.95 1.36 -10.41
N MET A 154 4.00 0.04 -10.17
CA MET A 154 3.30 -0.62 -9.07
C MET A 154 4.19 -0.70 -7.83
N GLU A 155 3.61 -0.46 -6.68
CA GLU A 155 4.22 -0.61 -5.37
C GLU A 155 3.28 -1.46 -4.51
N VAL A 156 3.80 -2.51 -3.90
CA VAL A 156 3.05 -3.36 -2.97
C VAL A 156 3.85 -3.41 -1.68
N SER A 157 3.30 -2.80 -0.64
CA SER A 157 3.91 -2.77 0.69
C SER A 157 3.71 -4.11 1.44
N ASP A 158 4.40 -4.30 2.55
CA ASP A 158 4.34 -5.55 3.33
C ASP A 158 2.96 -5.80 3.95
N ASN A 159 2.18 -4.76 4.23
CA ASN A 159 0.78 -4.89 4.65
C ASN A 159 -0.18 -5.21 3.49
N GLY A 160 0.31 -5.26 2.24
CA GLY A 160 -0.47 -5.55 1.04
C GLY A 160 -1.10 -4.32 0.38
N GLU A 161 -0.86 -3.10 0.88
CA GLU A 161 -1.32 -1.87 0.23
C GLU A 161 -0.69 -1.72 -1.16
N ILE A 162 -1.53 -1.42 -2.15
CA ILE A 162 -1.08 -1.20 -3.53
C ILE A 162 -1.14 0.29 -3.85
N LYS A 163 -0.02 0.81 -4.37
CA LYS A 163 0.06 2.15 -4.94
C LYS A 163 0.45 2.07 -6.41
N TYR A 164 -0.08 2.97 -7.20
CA TYR A 164 0.33 3.16 -8.57
C TYR A 164 0.90 4.57 -8.75
N ASN A 165 2.17 4.64 -9.13
CA ASN A 165 2.92 5.91 -9.24
C ASN A 165 2.82 6.78 -7.97
N GLY A 166 3.01 6.15 -6.80
CA GLY A 166 2.95 6.80 -5.49
C GLY A 166 1.54 7.05 -4.93
N LYS A 167 0.46 6.88 -5.74
CA LYS A 167 -0.93 7.05 -5.30
C LYS A 167 -1.55 5.71 -4.91
N ALA A 168 -2.19 5.63 -3.75
CA ALA A 168 -2.95 4.46 -3.34
C ALA A 168 -4.14 4.22 -4.29
N ILE A 169 -4.49 2.96 -4.54
CA ILE A 169 -5.66 2.61 -5.35
C ILE A 169 -6.94 2.89 -4.59
N ASN A 170 -7.99 3.36 -5.29
CA ASN A 170 -9.30 3.60 -4.69
C ASN A 170 -10.25 2.41 -4.80
N LYS A 171 -10.02 1.50 -5.76
CA LYS A 171 -10.81 0.28 -5.96
C LYS A 171 -9.96 -0.89 -6.49
N PHE A 172 -10.37 -2.10 -6.12
CA PHE A 172 -9.79 -3.34 -6.60
C PHE A 172 -10.92 -4.26 -7.11
N TYR A 173 -10.89 -4.57 -8.38
CA TYR A 173 -11.90 -5.39 -9.04
C TYR A 173 -11.34 -6.75 -9.48
N ILE A 174 -12.19 -7.75 -9.48
CA ILE A 174 -11.96 -9.05 -10.15
C ILE A 174 -13.06 -9.25 -11.17
N GLU A 175 -12.70 -9.32 -12.45
CA GLU A 175 -13.65 -9.38 -13.59
C GLU A 175 -14.70 -8.24 -13.56
N GLY A 176 -14.29 -7.06 -13.07
CA GLY A 176 -15.15 -5.86 -12.99
C GLY A 176 -16.02 -5.74 -11.75
N HIS A 177 -15.95 -6.66 -10.80
CA HIS A 177 -16.74 -6.66 -9.57
C HIS A 177 -15.87 -6.38 -8.33
N ASP A 178 -16.36 -5.54 -7.40
CA ASP A 178 -15.73 -5.28 -6.08
C ASP A 178 -16.24 -6.29 -5.05
N MET A 179 -15.62 -7.46 -5.01
CA MET A 179 -16.01 -8.54 -4.08
C MET A 179 -15.43 -8.33 -2.66
N LEU A 180 -14.31 -7.62 -2.54
CA LEU A 180 -13.48 -7.66 -1.33
C LEU A 180 -13.66 -6.43 -0.42
N GLY A 181 -14.34 -5.37 -0.88
CA GLY A 181 -14.67 -4.20 -0.07
C GLY A 181 -13.46 -3.54 0.60
N GLY A 182 -12.28 -3.52 -0.07
CA GLY A 182 -11.02 -2.98 0.44
C GLY A 182 -10.05 -3.98 1.04
N ARG A 183 -10.43 -5.26 1.23
CA ARG A 183 -9.56 -6.34 1.74
C ARG A 183 -8.84 -7.07 0.59
N TYR A 184 -8.33 -6.35 -0.38
CA TYR A 184 -7.79 -6.93 -1.61
C TYR A 184 -6.47 -7.71 -1.41
N SER A 185 -5.78 -7.59 -0.28
CA SER A 185 -4.64 -8.45 0.05
C SER A 185 -5.04 -9.94 0.11
N ILE A 186 -6.31 -10.24 0.47
CA ILE A 186 -6.82 -11.61 0.39
C ILE A 186 -6.73 -12.15 -1.05
N ALA A 187 -7.10 -11.35 -2.07
CA ALA A 187 -6.99 -11.76 -3.46
C ALA A 187 -5.54 -11.80 -3.95
N THR A 188 -4.76 -10.76 -3.67
CA THR A 188 -3.39 -10.66 -4.19
C THR A 188 -2.48 -11.75 -3.65
N ASN A 189 -2.67 -12.20 -2.40
CA ASN A 189 -1.87 -13.26 -1.79
C ASN A 189 -2.37 -14.67 -2.09
N ASN A 190 -3.63 -14.85 -2.50
CA ASN A 190 -4.23 -16.19 -2.66
C ASN A 190 -4.59 -16.56 -4.10
N ILE A 191 -4.76 -15.60 -5.02
CA ILE A 191 -4.94 -15.90 -6.45
C ILE A 191 -3.58 -16.28 -7.03
N HIS A 192 -3.51 -17.51 -7.60
CA HIS A 192 -2.28 -17.98 -8.22
C HIS A 192 -2.00 -17.21 -9.51
N GLN A 193 -0.75 -16.79 -9.74
CA GLN A 193 -0.38 -16.00 -10.92
C GLN A 193 -0.74 -16.67 -12.25
N LYS A 194 -0.77 -18.01 -12.30
CA LYS A 194 -1.15 -18.78 -13.51
C LYS A 194 -2.61 -18.57 -13.91
N ASP A 195 -3.48 -18.19 -12.99
CA ASP A 195 -4.92 -17.97 -13.24
C ASP A 195 -5.20 -16.56 -13.76
N VAL A 196 -4.24 -15.64 -13.65
CA VAL A 196 -4.38 -14.24 -14.07
C VAL A 196 -3.80 -14.04 -15.47
N GLY A 197 -4.58 -13.41 -16.35
CA GLY A 197 -4.15 -13.04 -17.70
C GLY A 197 -3.58 -11.64 -17.76
N THR A 198 -4.32 -10.66 -17.23
CA THR A 198 -4.00 -9.23 -17.34
C THR A 198 -4.34 -8.49 -16.06
N VAL A 199 -3.50 -7.53 -15.69
CA VAL A 199 -3.79 -6.52 -14.67
C VAL A 199 -4.04 -5.20 -15.37
N GLU A 200 -5.26 -4.68 -15.25
CA GLU A 200 -5.66 -3.38 -15.79
C GLU A 200 -5.56 -2.32 -14.71
N VAL A 201 -4.84 -1.24 -14.97
CA VAL A 201 -4.75 -0.04 -14.11
C VAL A 201 -5.51 1.08 -14.77
N MET A 202 -6.61 1.51 -14.16
CA MET A 202 -7.41 2.66 -14.56
C MET A 202 -6.88 3.88 -13.82
N THR A 203 -6.20 4.81 -14.51
CA THR A 203 -5.43 5.89 -13.85
C THR A 203 -6.27 7.06 -13.34
N HIS A 204 -7.52 7.19 -13.83
CA HIS A 204 -8.48 8.23 -13.44
C HIS A 204 -9.84 7.57 -13.21
N HIS A 205 -9.92 6.75 -12.16
CA HIS A 205 -11.10 5.91 -11.97
C HIS A 205 -12.17 6.60 -11.13
N GLN A 206 -13.35 6.82 -11.76
CA GLN A 206 -14.57 7.22 -11.05
C GLN A 206 -15.40 5.97 -10.74
N PRO A 207 -15.51 5.55 -9.47
CA PRO A 207 -16.22 4.31 -9.12
C PRO A 207 -17.73 4.36 -9.29
N ILE A 208 -18.33 5.56 -9.32
CA ILE A 208 -19.77 5.79 -9.47
C ILE A 208 -20.09 6.10 -10.93
N LYS A 209 -20.71 5.17 -11.65
CA LYS A 209 -21.06 5.33 -13.08
C LYS A 209 -21.88 6.59 -13.37
N ALA A 210 -22.79 6.94 -12.48
CA ALA A 210 -23.60 8.15 -12.63
C ALA A 210 -22.77 9.45 -12.64
N LEU A 211 -21.51 9.43 -12.14
CA LEU A 211 -20.59 10.57 -12.09
C LEU A 211 -19.43 10.48 -13.10
N GLU A 212 -19.28 9.38 -13.86
CA GLU A 212 -18.16 9.14 -14.75
C GLU A 212 -17.84 10.29 -15.70
N ASP A 213 -18.86 10.93 -16.28
CA ASP A 213 -18.71 12.10 -17.18
C ASP A 213 -18.73 13.46 -16.47
N MET A 214 -18.90 13.47 -15.15
CA MET A 214 -19.25 14.66 -14.39
C MET A 214 -18.20 15.12 -13.41
N SER A 215 -17.53 14.18 -12.73
CA SER A 215 -16.48 14.50 -11.78
C SER A 215 -15.16 13.82 -12.19
N PHE A 216 -14.08 14.55 -12.04
CA PHE A 216 -12.74 14.04 -12.30
C PHE A 216 -12.22 13.33 -11.06
N SER A 217 -11.61 12.15 -11.25
CA SER A 217 -10.88 11.44 -10.20
C SER A 217 -9.42 11.30 -10.62
N GLU A 218 -8.51 11.59 -9.72
CA GLU A 218 -7.08 11.36 -9.92
C GLU A 218 -6.61 10.01 -9.35
N ASP A 219 -7.52 9.26 -8.72
CA ASP A 219 -7.18 8.03 -8.02
C ASP A 219 -7.17 6.84 -8.98
N PRO A 220 -6.13 6.00 -8.91
CA PRO A 220 -6.08 4.79 -9.72
C PRO A 220 -6.95 3.67 -9.13
N ALA A 221 -7.43 2.78 -10.00
CA ALA A 221 -8.05 1.51 -9.62
C ALA A 221 -7.41 0.35 -10.38
N ILE A 222 -7.52 -0.85 -9.82
CA ILE A 222 -7.02 -2.08 -10.43
C ILE A 222 -8.17 -3.01 -10.75
N ASN A 223 -8.12 -3.64 -11.94
CA ASN A 223 -9.02 -4.69 -12.33
C ASN A 223 -8.22 -5.93 -12.78
N ILE A 224 -8.47 -7.05 -12.14
CA ILE A 224 -7.84 -8.34 -12.44
C ILE A 224 -8.68 -9.08 -13.46
N LYS A 225 -8.09 -9.38 -14.61
CA LYS A 225 -8.67 -10.23 -15.65
C LYS A 225 -8.10 -11.62 -15.56
N LEU A 226 -8.96 -12.57 -15.30
CA LEU A 226 -8.59 -13.98 -15.20
C LEU A 226 -8.48 -14.62 -16.59
N LYS A 227 -7.70 -15.69 -16.70
CA LYS A 227 -7.68 -16.53 -17.88
C LYS A 227 -8.99 -17.30 -18.01
N GLU A 228 -9.39 -17.65 -19.23
CA GLU A 228 -10.63 -18.42 -19.48
C GLU A 228 -10.63 -19.76 -18.74
N SER A 229 -9.45 -20.37 -18.55
CA SER A 229 -9.29 -21.63 -17.80
C SER A 229 -9.67 -21.51 -16.31
N ALA A 230 -9.56 -20.32 -15.72
CA ALA A 230 -9.88 -20.04 -14.32
C ALA A 230 -11.31 -19.49 -14.12
N LYS A 231 -12.01 -19.13 -15.20
CA LYS A 231 -13.38 -18.63 -15.13
C LYS A 231 -14.39 -19.76 -14.97
N SER A 232 -15.38 -19.54 -14.12
CA SER A 232 -16.52 -20.43 -13.85
C SER A 232 -16.15 -21.81 -13.30
N ARG A 233 -14.87 -22.08 -13.06
CA ARG A 233 -14.39 -23.33 -12.45
C ARG A 233 -14.07 -23.11 -10.98
N LEU A 234 -14.02 -24.19 -10.23
CA LEU A 234 -13.45 -24.21 -8.91
C LEU A 234 -11.92 -24.31 -9.07
N VAL A 235 -11.20 -23.33 -8.61
CA VAL A 235 -9.75 -23.31 -8.56
C VAL A 235 -9.30 -23.12 -7.14
N GLY A 236 -8.14 -23.63 -6.79
CA GLY A 236 -7.65 -23.50 -5.42
C GLY A 236 -6.20 -23.86 -5.25
N THR A 237 -5.71 -23.55 -4.06
CA THR A 237 -4.37 -23.91 -3.62
C THR A 237 -4.44 -24.58 -2.26
N LEU A 238 -3.59 -25.56 -2.05
CA LEU A 238 -3.38 -26.21 -0.76
C LEU A 238 -1.88 -26.29 -0.50
N LYS A 239 -1.47 -25.80 0.67
CA LYS A 239 -0.09 -25.91 1.17
C LYS A 239 -0.10 -26.49 2.57
N ILE A 240 0.67 -27.54 2.79
CA ILE A 240 0.86 -28.16 4.09
C ILE A 240 2.36 -28.28 4.32
N GLY A 241 2.85 -27.79 5.45
CA GLY A 241 4.24 -27.84 5.84
C GLY A 241 4.42 -28.21 7.31
N GLY A 242 5.51 -28.92 7.59
CA GLY A 242 5.93 -29.25 8.94
C GLY A 242 7.45 -29.29 9.07
N GLY A 243 7.94 -29.04 10.26
CA GLY A 243 9.37 -29.02 10.51
C GLY A 243 9.71 -28.69 11.96
N PHE A 244 10.89 -28.13 12.17
CA PHE A 244 11.37 -27.77 13.50
C PHE A 244 12.19 -26.48 13.48
N GLU A 245 12.14 -25.76 14.60
CA GLU A 245 12.96 -24.59 14.91
C GLU A 245 13.92 -24.91 16.04
N ASN A 246 15.19 -24.58 15.88
CA ASN A 246 16.17 -24.70 16.95
C ASN A 246 16.06 -23.47 17.85
N GLN A 247 15.55 -23.64 19.07
CA GLN A 247 15.41 -22.58 20.06
C GLN A 247 16.70 -22.28 20.84
N GLY A 248 17.65 -23.18 20.88
CA GLY A 248 18.97 -23.19 21.55
C GLY A 248 19.21 -22.14 22.63
N GLY A 249 19.57 -22.54 23.81
CA GLY A 249 19.80 -21.67 24.97
C GLY A 249 20.80 -20.55 24.70
N ASN A 250 20.53 -19.38 25.17
CA ASN A 250 21.19 -18.07 25.25
C ASN A 250 20.30 -16.98 24.64
N GLY A 251 19.01 -17.04 24.84
CA GLY A 251 18.10 -15.88 24.84
C GLY A 251 18.06 -15.31 26.25
N LEU A 252 17.45 -14.19 26.40
CA LEU A 252 17.23 -13.40 27.62
C LEU A 252 16.58 -14.15 28.82
N ASP A 253 16.43 -15.46 28.73
CA ASP A 253 15.79 -16.31 29.73
C ASP A 253 16.69 -17.50 30.12
N GLU A 254 17.46 -17.34 31.18
CA GLU A 254 18.29 -18.40 31.77
C GLU A 254 17.47 -19.58 32.32
N SER A 255 16.19 -19.39 32.60
CA SER A 255 15.27 -20.43 33.08
C SER A 255 14.79 -21.40 32.01
N ALA A 256 14.99 -21.08 30.74
CA ALA A 256 14.61 -21.90 29.58
C ALA A 256 15.67 -22.96 29.20
N ALA A 257 16.81 -23.02 29.89
CA ALA A 257 17.90 -23.95 29.60
C ALA A 257 17.52 -25.44 29.81
N SER A 258 16.33 -25.73 30.30
CA SER A 258 15.86 -27.11 30.61
C SER A 258 14.80 -27.66 29.64
N ARG A 259 14.38 -26.89 28.60
CA ARG A 259 13.38 -27.37 27.63
C ARG A 259 14.02 -27.79 26.31
N SER A 260 13.44 -28.82 25.71
CA SER A 260 13.81 -29.36 24.39
C SER A 260 14.26 -28.25 23.42
N ASP A 261 15.50 -28.30 22.94
CA ASP A 261 16.10 -27.32 22.02
C ASP A 261 15.38 -27.18 20.67
N LYS A 262 14.32 -27.94 20.43
CA LYS A 262 13.57 -27.99 19.17
C LYS A 262 12.08 -27.75 19.39
N LEU A 263 11.56 -26.74 18.68
CA LEU A 263 10.11 -26.47 18.61
C LEU A 263 9.56 -27.01 17.28
N ASN A 264 8.48 -27.79 17.34
CA ASN A 264 7.76 -28.18 16.12
C ASN A 264 7.09 -26.97 15.48
N VAL A 265 7.31 -26.81 14.18
CA VAL A 265 6.71 -25.75 13.37
C VAL A 265 5.79 -26.32 12.30
N TRP A 266 4.71 -25.59 11.99
CA TRP A 266 3.76 -25.94 10.95
C TRP A 266 3.34 -24.73 10.11
N ASN A 267 2.93 -24.99 8.86
CA ASN A 267 2.29 -24.03 7.99
C ASN A 267 1.22 -24.75 7.14
N GLY A 268 -0.04 -24.39 7.33
CA GLY A 268 -1.19 -24.87 6.56
C GLY A 268 -1.88 -23.69 5.89
N GLU A 269 -2.05 -23.74 4.57
CA GLU A 269 -2.75 -22.72 3.80
C GLU A 269 -3.68 -23.41 2.79
N MET A 270 -4.94 -23.02 2.77
CA MET A 270 -5.93 -23.46 1.80
C MET A 270 -6.66 -22.25 1.25
N SER A 271 -6.78 -22.16 -0.05
CA SER A 271 -7.65 -21.21 -0.72
C SER A 271 -8.54 -21.93 -1.71
N LEU A 272 -9.80 -21.50 -1.79
CA LEU A 272 -10.81 -22.08 -2.67
C LEU A 272 -11.59 -20.94 -3.31
N MET A 273 -11.63 -20.89 -4.64
CA MET A 273 -12.22 -19.77 -5.38
C MET A 273 -13.03 -20.25 -6.56
N ARG A 274 -14.07 -19.46 -6.86
CA ARG A 274 -14.89 -19.59 -8.04
C ARG A 274 -15.30 -18.21 -8.54
N PHE A 275 -15.03 -17.92 -9.80
CA PHE A 275 -15.36 -16.64 -10.42
C PHE A 275 -16.31 -16.87 -11.60
N ALA A 276 -17.62 -16.91 -11.33
CA ALA A 276 -18.67 -17.03 -12.34
C ALA A 276 -19.42 -15.69 -12.49
N LYS A 277 -20.08 -15.47 -13.64
CA LYS A 277 -20.80 -14.22 -13.96
C LYS A 277 -21.83 -13.78 -12.91
N LYS A 278 -22.53 -14.73 -12.28
CA LYS A 278 -23.61 -14.45 -11.30
C LYS A 278 -23.17 -14.56 -9.85
N ALA A 279 -22.06 -15.26 -9.59
CA ALA A 279 -21.58 -15.46 -8.24
C ALA A 279 -20.06 -15.64 -8.25
N GLN A 280 -19.40 -14.96 -7.35
CA GLN A 280 -17.96 -15.11 -7.10
C GLN A 280 -17.75 -15.48 -5.64
N SER A 281 -16.76 -16.31 -5.37
CA SER A 281 -16.37 -16.66 -4.00
C SER A 281 -14.87 -16.84 -3.91
N LEU A 282 -14.29 -16.39 -2.78
CA LEU A 282 -12.90 -16.60 -2.40
C LEU A 282 -12.85 -16.89 -0.90
N ASN A 283 -12.52 -18.13 -0.56
CA ASN A 283 -12.48 -18.61 0.81
C ASN A 283 -11.06 -19.06 1.14
N THR A 284 -10.56 -18.68 2.33
CA THR A 284 -9.21 -19.07 2.75
C THR A 284 -9.22 -19.58 4.18
N PHE A 285 -8.36 -20.56 4.45
CA PHE A 285 -8.01 -20.99 5.78
C PHE A 285 -6.48 -21.05 5.88
N LYS A 286 -5.92 -20.37 6.90
CA LYS A 286 -4.47 -20.36 7.14
C LYS A 286 -4.18 -20.60 8.60
N SER A 287 -3.19 -21.42 8.86
CA SER A 287 -2.73 -21.78 10.20
C SER A 287 -1.22 -21.93 10.20
N ASN A 288 -0.54 -21.18 11.06
CA ASN A 288 0.91 -21.29 11.16
C ASN A 288 1.47 -20.87 12.51
N ASN A 289 2.71 -21.34 12.79
CA ASN A 289 3.57 -20.87 13.87
C ASN A 289 4.98 -20.49 13.39
N ILE A 290 5.12 -20.19 12.10
CA ILE A 290 6.41 -19.88 11.45
C ILE A 290 6.72 -18.37 11.38
N GLY A 291 6.03 -17.53 12.14
CA GLY A 291 6.24 -16.09 12.16
C GLY A 291 5.45 -15.31 11.10
N THR A 292 4.72 -15.97 10.18
CA THR A 292 3.94 -15.30 9.15
C THR A 292 2.67 -14.69 9.74
N ASN A 293 2.48 -13.39 9.54
CA ASN A 293 1.30 -12.65 10.03
C ASN A 293 0.14 -12.72 9.04
N VAL A 294 -0.55 -13.84 8.98
CA VAL A 294 -1.69 -14.04 8.07
C VAL A 294 -2.96 -13.28 8.50
N SER A 295 -3.05 -12.79 9.74
CA SER A 295 -4.20 -12.02 10.23
C SER A 295 -4.33 -10.65 9.54
N ARG A 296 -3.23 -10.09 9.02
CA ARG A 296 -3.24 -8.82 8.29
C ARG A 296 -3.92 -8.89 6.92
N GLU A 297 -4.03 -10.07 6.32
CA GLU A 297 -4.68 -10.20 5.01
C GLU A 297 -6.16 -9.76 5.03
N GLY A 298 -6.81 -9.84 6.19
CA GLY A 298 -8.19 -9.38 6.38
C GLY A 298 -8.35 -7.89 6.68
N GLU A 299 -7.29 -7.09 6.69
CA GLU A 299 -7.36 -5.64 6.94
C GLU A 299 -7.93 -4.89 5.72
N ILE A 300 -8.68 -3.82 5.98
CA ILE A 300 -9.16 -2.90 4.94
C ILE A 300 -8.01 -1.95 4.60
N LEU A 301 -7.52 -2.01 3.37
CA LEU A 301 -6.32 -1.29 2.92
C LEU A 301 -6.63 0.06 2.25
N PHE A 302 -7.87 0.28 1.81
CA PHE A 302 -8.34 1.62 1.49
C PHE A 302 -9.63 1.90 2.23
N SER A 303 -9.77 3.07 2.81
CA SER A 303 -11.05 3.58 3.29
C SER A 303 -11.73 4.32 2.14
N ASP A 304 -13.06 4.21 2.05
CA ASP A 304 -13.85 5.12 1.22
C ASP A 304 -13.43 6.53 1.62
N GLY A 305 -12.77 7.25 0.71
CA GLY A 305 -12.05 8.49 0.94
C GLY A 305 -12.75 9.39 1.95
N GLY A 306 -12.17 9.40 3.15
CA GLY A 306 -12.65 10.29 4.20
C GLY A 306 -12.43 11.72 3.75
N GLU A 307 -13.49 12.37 3.34
CA GLU A 307 -13.47 13.78 2.93
C GLU A 307 -13.10 14.66 4.13
N GLY A 308 -11.80 14.83 4.38
CA GLY A 308 -11.26 15.80 5.33
C GLY A 308 -11.90 15.76 6.73
N LEU A 309 -12.26 16.96 7.24
CA LEU A 309 -12.92 17.13 8.54
C LEU A 309 -14.26 16.39 8.68
N MET A 310 -14.92 16.08 7.58
CA MET A 310 -16.34 15.70 7.53
C MET A 310 -16.58 14.20 7.21
N GLY A 311 -15.54 13.41 7.01
CA GLY A 311 -15.67 12.04 6.50
C GLY A 311 -15.03 10.94 7.35
N LYS A 312 -14.53 11.22 8.55
CA LYS A 312 -13.80 10.23 9.36
C LYS A 312 -14.74 9.13 9.89
N ASN A 313 -14.37 7.88 9.66
CA ASN A 313 -14.83 6.77 10.47
C ASN A 313 -14.42 7.02 11.92
N TYR A 314 -15.39 7.17 12.81
CA TYR A 314 -15.12 7.39 14.23
C TYR A 314 -14.52 6.11 14.85
N SER A 315 -13.49 6.27 15.69
CA SER A 315 -12.88 5.19 16.48
C SER A 315 -12.68 5.66 17.90
N LEU A 316 -12.76 4.77 18.87
CA LEU A 316 -12.43 5.05 20.26
C LEU A 316 -10.93 4.85 20.52
N LYS A 317 -10.37 5.69 21.39
CA LYS A 317 -8.97 5.64 21.84
C LYS A 317 -8.76 4.48 22.82
N ASP A 318 -7.58 3.88 22.79
CA ASP A 318 -7.09 3.01 23.85
C ASP A 318 -6.44 3.87 24.94
N TYR A 319 -6.97 3.77 26.15
CA TYR A 319 -6.47 4.49 27.33
C TYR A 319 -5.44 3.67 28.09
N VAL A 320 -5.51 2.35 27.97
CA VAL A 320 -4.54 1.38 28.47
C VAL A 320 -3.77 0.83 27.28
N SER A 321 -2.44 0.72 27.36
CA SER A 321 -1.62 0.14 26.32
C SER A 321 -0.62 -0.85 26.90
N LEU A 322 -0.84 -2.12 26.58
CA LEU A 322 0.13 -3.19 26.78
C LEU A 322 0.37 -3.83 25.40
N THR A 323 1.10 -3.15 24.56
CA THR A 323 1.41 -3.68 23.23
C THR A 323 2.86 -4.10 23.22
N PRO A 324 3.17 -5.39 22.99
CA PRO A 324 4.53 -5.78 22.69
C PRO A 324 5.05 -4.92 21.54
N ASP A 325 6.19 -4.29 21.72
CA ASP A 325 6.77 -3.44 20.70
C ASP A 325 6.96 -4.20 19.39
N ARG A 326 6.61 -3.57 18.29
CA ARG A 326 6.81 -4.13 16.95
C ARG A 326 8.03 -3.50 16.31
N LEU A 327 8.90 -4.35 15.79
CA LEU A 327 9.97 -3.95 14.89
C LEU A 327 9.37 -3.46 13.57
N THR A 328 9.84 -2.31 13.11
CA THR A 328 9.44 -1.74 11.81
C THR A 328 10.38 -2.18 10.68
N GLU A 329 11.63 -2.53 11.00
CA GLU A 329 12.67 -2.79 10.01
C GLU A 329 12.87 -4.28 9.68
N LEU A 330 12.62 -5.19 10.65
CA LEU A 330 12.66 -6.63 10.42
C LEU A 330 11.29 -7.17 10.00
N SER A 331 11.29 -8.11 9.06
CA SER A 331 10.05 -8.83 8.73
C SER A 331 9.51 -9.58 9.96
N ASP A 332 8.19 -9.63 10.13
CA ASP A 332 7.52 -10.35 11.22
C ASP A 332 8.04 -11.80 11.35
N SER A 333 8.34 -12.46 10.24
CA SER A 333 8.84 -13.83 10.21
C SER A 333 10.18 -14.05 10.93
N ARG A 334 10.96 -12.99 11.17
CA ARG A 334 12.26 -13.06 11.86
C ARG A 334 12.13 -13.02 13.38
N VAL A 335 11.10 -12.34 13.90
CA VAL A 335 10.97 -12.06 15.35
C VAL A 335 9.69 -12.62 15.94
N ARG A 336 8.65 -12.78 15.15
CA ARG A 336 7.33 -13.13 15.62
C ARG A 336 7.23 -14.60 15.99
N ARG A 337 7.03 -14.91 17.27
CA ARG A 337 6.70 -16.23 17.77
C ARG A 337 5.19 -16.33 17.96
N ASN A 338 4.51 -16.86 16.97
CA ASN A 338 3.05 -16.87 16.89
C ASN A 338 2.46 -18.28 16.88
N GLN A 339 1.16 -18.33 17.15
CA GLN A 339 0.24 -19.40 16.76
C GLN A 339 -0.97 -18.71 16.17
N THR A 340 -1.09 -18.69 14.85
CA THR A 340 -2.12 -17.90 14.15
C THR A 340 -3.01 -18.82 13.35
N HIS A 341 -4.33 -18.64 13.51
CA HIS A 341 -5.36 -19.29 12.70
C HIS A 341 -6.25 -18.21 12.11
N THR A 342 -6.46 -18.22 10.78
CA THR A 342 -7.30 -17.25 10.09
C THR A 342 -8.23 -17.96 9.13
N PHE A 343 -9.50 -17.60 9.19
CA PHE A 343 -10.52 -18.02 8.23
C PHE A 343 -11.13 -16.80 7.57
N THR A 344 -11.22 -16.80 6.23
CA THR A 344 -11.92 -15.76 5.50
C THR A 344 -12.91 -16.36 4.52
N THR A 345 -14.07 -15.74 4.40
CA THR A 345 -15.04 -16.06 3.37
C THR A 345 -15.53 -14.77 2.72
N ASN A 346 -15.36 -14.68 1.42
CA ASN A 346 -15.71 -13.51 0.62
C ASN A 346 -16.57 -13.98 -0.53
N ASN A 347 -17.80 -13.47 -0.61
CA ASN A 347 -18.77 -13.86 -1.61
C ASN A 347 -19.40 -12.64 -2.26
N LEU A 348 -19.72 -12.75 -3.53
CA LEU A 348 -20.46 -11.76 -4.29
C LEU A 348 -21.53 -12.45 -5.12
N TRP A 349 -22.73 -11.91 -5.07
CA TRP A 349 -23.88 -12.33 -5.88
C TRP A 349 -24.36 -11.17 -6.74
N ALA A 350 -24.30 -11.31 -8.05
CA ALA A 350 -24.88 -10.37 -8.99
C ALA A 350 -26.40 -10.60 -9.05
N LEU A 351 -27.15 -9.73 -8.35
CA LEU A 351 -28.62 -9.81 -8.28
C LEU A 351 -29.30 -9.23 -9.53
N GLY A 352 -28.57 -8.39 -10.27
CA GLY A 352 -29.06 -7.76 -11.50
C GLY A 352 -27.91 -7.24 -12.36
N LYS A 353 -28.21 -6.56 -13.45
CA LYS A 353 -27.20 -6.03 -14.38
C LYS A 353 -26.21 -5.06 -13.71
N ASN A 354 -26.67 -4.29 -12.72
CA ASN A 354 -25.88 -3.27 -12.04
C ASN A 354 -25.97 -3.40 -10.51
N THR A 355 -26.49 -4.52 -9.99
CA THR A 355 -26.75 -4.70 -8.55
C THR A 355 -26.05 -5.94 -8.05
N ASP A 356 -25.14 -5.73 -7.10
CA ASP A 356 -24.34 -6.76 -6.46
C ASP A 356 -24.59 -6.76 -4.94
N LEU A 357 -24.67 -7.94 -4.36
CA LEU A 357 -24.60 -8.17 -2.92
C LEU A 357 -23.27 -8.85 -2.62
N SER A 358 -22.46 -8.28 -1.75
CA SER A 358 -21.22 -8.88 -1.30
C SER A 358 -21.22 -9.12 0.21
N SER A 359 -20.57 -10.18 0.63
CA SER A 359 -20.30 -10.48 2.04
C SER A 359 -18.83 -10.81 2.25
N GLN A 360 -18.22 -10.23 3.28
CA GLN A 360 -16.87 -10.54 3.71
C GLN A 360 -16.91 -10.85 5.21
N ILE A 361 -16.42 -12.02 5.59
CA ILE A 361 -16.28 -12.43 6.99
C ILE A 361 -14.84 -12.88 7.20
N VAL A 362 -14.20 -12.31 8.20
CA VAL A 362 -12.82 -12.61 8.58
C VAL A 362 -12.79 -12.93 10.07
N TYR A 363 -12.34 -14.13 10.40
CA TYR A 363 -12.04 -14.51 11.78
C TYR A 363 -10.55 -14.80 11.89
N SER A 364 -9.91 -14.27 12.94
CA SER A 364 -8.53 -14.59 13.27
C SER A 364 -8.37 -14.86 14.75
N HIS A 365 -7.60 -15.90 15.09
CA HIS A 365 -7.06 -16.18 16.40
C HIS A 365 -5.54 -16.06 16.31
N ASP A 366 -4.95 -15.24 17.16
CA ASP A 366 -3.51 -15.01 17.19
C ASP A 366 -3.00 -15.06 18.62
N ARG A 367 -1.99 -15.89 18.87
CA ARG A 367 -1.22 -15.92 20.10
C ARG A 367 0.22 -15.53 19.77
N LEU A 368 0.70 -14.48 20.38
CA LEU A 368 2.04 -13.93 20.17
C LEU A 368 2.84 -14.01 21.48
N VAL A 369 4.09 -14.38 21.36
CA VAL A 369 5.08 -14.31 22.45
C VAL A 369 6.23 -13.45 21.96
N SER A 370 6.63 -12.45 22.75
CA SER A 370 7.77 -11.58 22.46
C SER A 370 8.68 -11.43 23.66
N SER A 371 9.97 -11.22 23.40
CA SER A 371 10.97 -10.94 24.42
C SER A 371 11.92 -9.87 23.86
N ALA A 372 12.13 -8.80 24.63
CA ALA A 372 12.98 -7.69 24.25
C ALA A 372 13.74 -7.15 25.45
N GLN A 373 14.93 -6.60 25.22
CA GLN A 373 15.65 -5.76 26.18
C GLN A 373 15.60 -4.33 25.66
N SER A 374 15.34 -3.38 26.54
CA SER A 374 15.34 -1.96 26.20
C SER A 374 16.15 -1.13 27.19
N GLU A 375 16.79 -0.09 26.66
CA GLU A 375 17.39 0.99 27.41
C GLU A 375 16.83 2.31 26.89
N THR A 376 16.05 3.00 27.73
CA THR A 376 15.40 4.27 27.37
C THR A 376 16.06 5.40 28.15
N TRP A 377 16.54 6.41 27.44
CA TRP A 377 17.13 7.62 27.98
C TRP A 377 16.15 8.77 27.77
N TYR A 378 15.74 9.40 28.86
CA TYR A 378 14.92 10.60 28.84
C TYR A 378 15.83 11.79 29.11
N PHE A 379 16.00 12.67 28.12
CA PHE A 379 16.82 13.87 28.25
C PHE A 379 16.01 14.98 28.86
N LEU A 380 16.36 15.39 30.06
CA LEU A 380 15.83 16.55 30.77
C LEU A 380 16.81 17.71 30.63
N ASN A 381 16.38 18.93 30.93
CA ASN A 381 17.24 20.13 30.81
C ASN A 381 18.51 20.03 31.66
N ASP A 382 18.45 19.47 32.89
CA ASP A 382 19.55 19.43 33.85
C ASP A 382 20.04 18.01 34.16
N SER A 383 19.38 16.94 33.63
CA SER A 383 19.69 15.56 33.98
C SER A 383 19.21 14.59 32.90
N THR A 384 19.56 13.34 33.07
CA THR A 384 19.07 12.25 32.20
C THR A 384 18.56 11.11 33.04
N VAL A 385 17.32 10.67 32.79
CA VAL A 385 16.73 9.49 33.42
C VAL A 385 16.93 8.29 32.50
N ILE A 386 17.49 7.20 33.04
CA ILE A 386 17.76 5.98 32.28
C ILE A 386 16.90 4.85 32.83
N ASN A 387 16.14 4.21 31.97
CA ASN A 387 15.34 3.05 32.28
C ASN A 387 15.85 1.84 31.50
N ARG A 388 16.17 0.72 32.19
CA ARG A 388 16.61 -0.57 31.60
C ARG A 388 15.61 -1.64 31.94
N GLU A 389 15.14 -2.35 30.93
CA GLU A 389 14.07 -3.33 31.06
C GLU A 389 14.38 -4.57 30.24
N ASN A 390 14.01 -5.74 30.82
CA ASN A 390 13.85 -6.98 30.11
C ASN A 390 12.36 -7.32 30.10
N GLU A 391 11.76 -7.29 28.94
CA GLU A 391 10.33 -7.49 28.72
C GLU A 391 10.05 -8.89 28.18
N GLN A 392 9.07 -9.58 28.80
CA GLN A 392 8.49 -10.81 28.26
C GLN A 392 6.99 -10.65 28.17
N ALA A 393 6.45 -10.66 26.94
CA ALA A 393 5.04 -10.44 26.70
C ALA A 393 4.39 -11.64 26.03
N LYS A 394 3.15 -11.93 26.44
CA LYS A 394 2.25 -12.92 25.83
C LYS A 394 0.95 -12.22 25.47
N GLN A 395 0.60 -12.20 24.21
CA GLN A 395 -0.64 -11.62 23.72
C GLN A 395 -1.54 -12.72 23.14
N LYS A 396 -2.83 -12.66 23.45
CA LYS A 396 -3.88 -13.48 22.83
C LYS A 396 -4.92 -12.56 22.23
N GLN A 397 -5.11 -12.65 20.93
CA GLN A 397 -6.06 -11.83 20.20
C GLN A 397 -7.05 -12.71 19.43
N ASN A 398 -8.34 -12.44 19.58
CA ASN A 398 -9.38 -12.94 18.69
C ASN A 398 -10.01 -11.74 17.98
N LYS A 399 -10.23 -11.84 16.68
CA LYS A 399 -10.87 -10.79 15.89
C LYS A 399 -11.91 -11.40 14.97
N LEU A 400 -13.11 -10.81 14.94
CA LEU A 400 -14.18 -11.13 14.01
C LEU A 400 -14.61 -9.84 13.30
N ALA A 401 -14.42 -9.78 11.99
CA ALA A 401 -14.91 -8.71 11.16
C ALA A 401 -15.90 -9.26 10.13
N ALA A 402 -17.06 -8.62 10.00
CA ALA A 402 -18.06 -8.98 9.00
C ALA A 402 -18.62 -7.74 8.32
N ASP A 403 -18.66 -7.77 6.98
CA ASP A 403 -19.24 -6.72 6.14
C ASP A 403 -20.26 -7.34 5.19
N PHE A 404 -21.42 -6.70 5.08
CA PHE A 404 -22.45 -7.00 4.08
C PHE A 404 -22.70 -5.73 3.30
N THR A 405 -22.48 -5.78 1.98
CA THR A 405 -22.62 -4.60 1.12
C THR A 405 -23.55 -4.89 -0.03
N LEU A 406 -24.65 -4.14 -0.12
CA LEU A 406 -25.52 -4.07 -1.28
C LEU A 406 -25.11 -2.85 -2.11
N THR A 407 -24.77 -3.03 -3.37
CA THR A 407 -24.40 -1.94 -4.30
C THR A 407 -25.20 -2.04 -5.57
N SER A 408 -25.86 -0.96 -5.95
CA SER A 408 -26.49 -0.80 -7.28
C SER A 408 -25.84 0.40 -7.98
N ASN A 409 -25.08 0.14 -9.06
CA ASN A 409 -24.26 1.16 -9.74
C ASN A 409 -24.70 1.32 -11.20
N GLY A 410 -25.80 2.08 -11.40
CA GLY A 410 -26.36 2.41 -12.70
C GLY A 410 -25.90 3.77 -13.22
N GLU A 411 -26.22 4.06 -14.48
CA GLU A 411 -25.85 5.33 -15.15
C GLU A 411 -26.54 6.57 -14.58
N LYS A 412 -27.71 6.41 -13.96
CA LYS A 412 -28.50 7.51 -13.39
C LYS A 412 -28.68 7.41 -11.89
N THR A 413 -28.50 6.25 -11.33
CA THR A 413 -28.74 6.00 -9.90
C THR A 413 -27.63 5.12 -9.37
N TYR A 414 -27.04 5.55 -8.28
CA TYR A 414 -26.15 4.77 -7.45
C TYR A 414 -26.78 4.59 -6.07
N LEU A 415 -26.71 3.39 -5.53
CA LEU A 415 -27.12 3.08 -4.17
C LEU A 415 -26.11 2.12 -3.57
N THR A 416 -25.67 2.39 -2.35
CA THR A 416 -24.91 1.44 -1.55
C THR A 416 -25.40 1.44 -0.12
N ASN A 417 -25.47 0.25 0.47
CA ASN A 417 -25.67 0.09 1.91
C ASN A 417 -24.63 -0.92 2.40
N ARG A 418 -23.85 -0.56 3.40
CA ARG A 418 -22.83 -1.39 4.02
C ARG A 418 -23.04 -1.49 5.52
N LEU A 419 -23.41 -2.67 6.00
CA LEU A 419 -23.41 -3.04 7.39
C LEU A 419 -22.08 -3.68 7.76
N SER A 420 -21.40 -3.14 8.78
CA SER A 420 -20.06 -3.58 9.21
C SER A 420 -20.03 -3.86 10.70
N THR A 421 -19.38 -4.96 11.07
CA THR A 421 -19.13 -5.35 12.46
C THR A 421 -17.64 -5.64 12.61
N ASP A 422 -16.99 -5.08 13.63
CA ASP A 422 -15.59 -5.33 14.00
C ASP A 422 -15.52 -5.58 15.50
N LEU A 423 -15.26 -6.83 15.89
CA LEU A 423 -15.19 -7.29 17.27
C LEU A 423 -13.79 -7.84 17.52
N ALA A 424 -13.11 -7.34 18.54
CA ALA A 424 -11.78 -7.79 18.92
C ALA A 424 -11.72 -8.01 20.43
N TRP A 425 -11.07 -9.09 20.83
CA TRP A 425 -10.72 -9.43 22.21
C TRP A 425 -9.21 -9.53 22.27
N ASN A 426 -8.57 -8.72 23.09
CA ASN A 426 -7.13 -8.66 23.22
C ASN A 426 -6.72 -8.73 24.68
N ASP A 427 -6.07 -9.82 25.06
CA ASP A 427 -5.51 -10.05 26.39
C ASP A 427 -3.98 -10.07 26.28
N VAL A 428 -3.30 -9.32 27.14
CA VAL A 428 -1.83 -9.24 27.18
C VAL A 428 -1.36 -9.45 28.61
N THR A 429 -0.40 -10.35 28.78
CA THR A 429 0.40 -10.46 30.02
C THR A 429 1.82 -10.02 29.70
N MET A 430 2.43 -9.22 30.58
CA MET A 430 3.77 -8.70 30.41
C MET A 430 4.51 -8.74 31.74
N ASP A 431 5.65 -9.42 31.73
CA ASP A 431 6.57 -9.50 32.87
C ASP A 431 7.79 -8.63 32.53
N ILE A 432 8.11 -7.66 33.41
CA ILE A 432 9.23 -6.74 33.26
C ILE A 432 10.19 -6.98 34.43
N SER A 433 11.47 -7.15 34.09
CA SER A 433 12.59 -7.14 35.06
C SER A 433 13.58 -6.03 34.69
N GLY A 434 14.35 -5.53 35.66
CA GLY A 434 15.29 -4.44 35.46
C GLY A 434 15.09 -3.29 36.43
N THR A 435 15.09 -2.05 35.96
CA THR A 435 15.01 -0.86 36.85
C THR A 435 13.72 -0.86 37.70
N TYR A 436 12.59 -1.26 37.11
CA TYR A 436 11.30 -1.27 37.79
C TYR A 436 10.58 -2.61 37.57
N PRO A 437 10.94 -3.68 38.34
CA PRO A 437 10.37 -5.00 38.14
C PRO A 437 8.85 -5.03 38.46
N ASN A 438 8.06 -5.60 37.54
CA ASN A 438 6.62 -5.68 37.68
C ASN A 438 6.00 -6.75 36.74
N ALA A 439 4.79 -7.18 37.08
CA ALA A 439 3.95 -8.00 36.23
C ALA A 439 2.67 -7.26 35.86
N GLN A 440 2.26 -7.31 34.60
CA GLN A 440 1.12 -6.60 34.07
C GLN A 440 0.15 -7.55 33.38
N LEU A 441 -1.17 -7.31 33.59
CA LEU A 441 -2.25 -7.99 32.89
C LEU A 441 -3.20 -6.94 32.30
N GLY A 442 -3.24 -6.84 30.99
CA GLY A 442 -4.13 -5.96 30.24
C GLY A 442 -5.22 -6.73 29.50
N LYS A 443 -6.47 -6.25 29.60
CA LYS A 443 -7.59 -6.71 28.78
C LYS A 443 -8.16 -5.52 28.02
N MET A 444 -8.15 -5.59 26.70
CA MET A 444 -8.47 -4.47 25.81
C MET A 444 -9.42 -4.90 24.66
N PRO A 445 -10.65 -5.34 24.98
CA PRO A 445 -11.62 -5.66 23.94
C PRO A 445 -12.15 -4.39 23.26
N ARG A 446 -12.52 -4.51 21.99
CA ARG A 446 -13.13 -3.46 21.18
C ARG A 446 -14.31 -4.02 20.40
N TYR A 447 -15.41 -3.29 20.40
CA TYR A 447 -16.64 -3.67 19.72
C TYR A 447 -17.14 -2.49 18.90
N LYS A 448 -17.37 -2.71 17.61
CA LYS A 448 -17.90 -1.71 16.70
C LYS A 448 -18.93 -2.35 15.79
N VAL A 449 -20.09 -1.71 15.69
CA VAL A 449 -21.10 -1.99 14.66
C VAL A 449 -21.40 -0.68 13.95
N SER A 450 -21.42 -0.69 12.63
CA SER A 450 -21.70 0.51 11.85
C SER A 450 -22.48 0.19 10.58
N ASP A 451 -23.30 1.15 10.16
CA ASP A 451 -24.07 1.12 8.92
C ASP A 451 -23.78 2.37 8.10
N LYS A 452 -23.51 2.20 6.81
CA LYS A 452 -23.34 3.29 5.83
C LYS A 452 -24.33 3.09 4.70
N PHE A 453 -25.25 4.05 4.56
CA PHE A 453 -26.18 4.10 3.45
C PHE A 453 -25.90 5.34 2.59
N GLU A 454 -25.86 5.17 1.28
CA GLU A 454 -25.67 6.26 0.34
C GLU A 454 -26.54 6.04 -0.91
N VAL A 455 -27.22 7.08 -1.34
CA VAL A 455 -27.97 7.10 -2.59
C VAL A 455 -27.62 8.35 -3.37
N LEU A 456 -27.33 8.17 -4.66
CA LEU A 456 -27.09 9.26 -5.60
C LEU A 456 -28.05 9.12 -6.78
N ARG A 457 -28.67 10.23 -7.18
CA ARG A 457 -29.52 10.30 -8.37
C ARG A 457 -29.06 11.41 -9.28
N ARG A 458 -28.79 11.05 -10.53
CA ARG A 458 -28.49 11.99 -11.62
C ARG A 458 -29.72 12.36 -12.40
N SER A 459 -29.92 13.67 -12.65
CA SER A 459 -30.97 14.21 -13.52
C SER A 459 -30.34 15.26 -14.45
N GLY A 460 -30.04 14.84 -15.69
CA GLY A 460 -29.36 15.72 -16.65
C GLY A 460 -27.96 16.15 -16.12
N LYS A 461 -27.79 17.47 -15.95
CA LYS A 461 -26.55 18.09 -15.44
C LYS A 461 -26.54 18.24 -13.90
N ARG A 462 -27.45 17.63 -13.19
CA ARG A 462 -27.56 17.71 -11.73
C ARG A 462 -27.38 16.35 -11.11
N ALA A 463 -26.71 16.29 -9.97
CA ALA A 463 -26.62 15.10 -9.13
C ALA A 463 -27.06 15.44 -7.69
N TYR A 464 -27.90 14.59 -7.14
CA TYR A 464 -28.39 14.65 -5.77
C TYR A 464 -27.84 13.46 -5.02
N THR A 465 -27.16 13.70 -3.89
CA THR A 465 -26.64 12.66 -3.03
C THR A 465 -27.26 12.79 -1.65
N PHE A 466 -27.65 11.69 -1.07
CA PHE A 466 -27.91 11.57 0.37
C PHE A 466 -27.05 10.45 0.91
N SER A 467 -26.38 10.69 2.03
CA SER A 467 -25.54 9.71 2.71
C SER A 467 -25.73 9.80 4.21
N THR A 468 -25.78 8.65 4.87
CA THR A 468 -25.77 8.55 6.33
C THR A 468 -24.81 7.44 6.75
N TYR A 469 -24.05 7.70 7.81
CA TYR A 469 -23.17 6.74 8.49
C TYR A 469 -23.49 6.75 9.98
N ASN A 470 -23.77 5.60 10.54
CA ASN A 470 -24.06 5.43 11.96
C ASN A 470 -23.10 4.38 12.53
N ALA A 471 -22.54 4.64 13.69
CA ALA A 471 -21.65 3.69 14.38
C ALA A 471 -21.89 3.70 15.88
N TYR A 472 -21.88 2.51 16.46
CA TYR A 472 -21.85 2.30 17.90
C TYR A 472 -20.57 1.55 18.26
N LEU A 473 -19.83 2.09 19.24
CA LEU A 473 -18.52 1.59 19.65
C LEU A 473 -18.47 1.47 21.16
N VAL A 474 -17.79 0.42 21.64
CA VAL A 474 -17.53 0.22 23.07
C VAL A 474 -16.13 -0.36 23.25
N ASN A 475 -15.30 0.27 24.10
CA ASN A 475 -13.96 -0.19 24.48
C ASN A 475 -13.89 -0.35 26.02
N PRO A 476 -14.25 -1.49 26.61
CA PRO A 476 -13.95 -1.77 28.01
C PRO A 476 -12.49 -2.22 28.13
N GLN A 477 -11.69 -1.54 28.95
CA GLN A 477 -10.26 -1.81 29.11
C GLN A 477 -9.93 -1.95 30.59
N SER A 478 -8.97 -2.81 30.93
CA SER A 478 -8.43 -2.92 32.29
C SER A 478 -6.93 -3.23 32.24
N LEU A 479 -6.23 -2.72 33.23
CA LEU A 479 -4.83 -2.98 33.50
C LEU A 479 -4.66 -3.31 34.97
N SER A 480 -4.04 -4.44 35.28
CA SER A 480 -3.54 -4.81 36.59
C SER A 480 -2.01 -4.76 36.55
N VAL A 481 -1.41 -4.12 37.53
CA VAL A 481 0.05 -4.03 37.71
C VAL A 481 0.39 -4.55 39.09
N GLU A 482 1.28 -5.55 39.19
CA GLU A 482 1.83 -6.09 40.45
C GLU A 482 3.32 -5.78 40.47
N ARG A 483 3.81 -5.16 41.57
CA ARG A 483 5.24 -4.80 41.75
C ARG A 483 5.96 -5.81 42.62
N GLY A 484 7.23 -6.06 42.37
CA GLY A 484 8.11 -6.81 43.22
C GLY A 484 8.45 -6.04 44.53
N GLU A 485 8.79 -6.75 45.57
CA GLU A 485 9.08 -6.19 46.93
C GLU A 485 10.26 -5.22 47.00
N GLU A 486 11.20 -5.26 46.00
CA GLU A 486 12.37 -4.37 45.97
C GLU A 486 12.10 -2.94 45.46
N SER A 487 10.86 -2.63 45.09
CA SER A 487 10.48 -1.35 44.47
C SER A 487 10.01 -0.27 45.46
N ALA A 488 10.17 -0.47 46.76
CA ALA A 488 9.80 0.51 47.75
C ALA A 488 10.84 1.61 47.92
N LEU A 489 10.98 2.51 46.94
CA LEU A 489 11.73 3.77 47.11
C LEU A 489 10.87 4.81 47.83
N SER A 490 11.35 5.25 48.98
CA SER A 490 10.67 6.10 49.96
C SER A 490 10.87 7.59 49.73
N ASP A 491 10.82 8.06 48.52
CA ASP A 491 10.84 9.51 48.28
C ASP A 491 9.57 9.95 47.56
N ALA A 492 8.61 10.41 48.38
CA ALA A 492 7.21 10.09 48.08
C ALA A 492 6.38 11.34 47.86
N SER A 493 6.49 11.94 46.72
CA SER A 493 5.40 12.77 46.17
C SER A 493 4.26 11.94 45.55
N MET A 494 4.53 10.66 45.23
CA MET A 494 3.56 9.71 44.72
C MET A 494 3.92 8.28 45.12
N THR A 495 2.98 7.55 45.68
CA THR A 495 3.19 6.15 46.05
C THR A 495 2.21 5.24 45.34
N MET A 496 2.66 4.07 44.99
CA MET A 496 1.84 2.99 44.49
C MET A 496 1.93 1.83 45.49
N ASN A 497 0.81 1.23 45.81
CA ASN A 497 0.74 0.00 46.58
C ASN A 497 1.45 -1.13 45.82
N SER A 498 1.63 -2.29 46.46
CA SER A 498 2.17 -3.51 45.80
C SER A 498 1.39 -3.88 44.55
N SER A 499 0.14 -3.44 44.39
CA SER A 499 -0.68 -3.63 43.21
C SER A 499 -1.48 -2.38 42.86
N ALA A 500 -1.67 -2.12 41.58
CA ALA A 500 -2.57 -1.11 41.02
C ALA A 500 -3.53 -1.73 40.04
N TYR A 501 -4.75 -1.19 39.99
CA TYR A 501 -5.77 -1.62 39.04
C TYR A 501 -6.43 -0.43 38.35
N GLN A 502 -6.35 -0.37 37.01
CA GLN A 502 -7.03 0.62 36.18
C GLN A 502 -8.18 -0.05 35.44
N SER A 503 -9.38 0.51 35.56
CA SER A 503 -10.48 0.19 34.65
C SER A 503 -10.87 1.40 33.84
N VAL A 504 -11.19 1.21 32.55
CA VAL A 504 -11.70 2.27 31.66
C VAL A 504 -12.79 1.67 30.78
N ARG A 505 -13.97 2.26 30.76
CA ARG A 505 -15.03 1.92 29.82
C ARG A 505 -15.45 3.14 29.05
N SER A 506 -15.17 3.16 27.75
CA SER A 506 -15.63 4.21 26.85
C SER A 506 -16.66 3.62 25.87
N ALA A 507 -17.75 4.35 25.65
CA ALA A 507 -18.77 4.01 24.67
C ALA A 507 -19.15 5.26 23.89
N ALA A 508 -19.41 5.10 22.59
CA ALA A 508 -19.80 6.20 21.71
C ALA A 508 -20.84 5.78 20.68
N PHE A 509 -21.80 6.65 20.46
CA PHE A 509 -22.65 6.65 19.27
C PHE A 509 -22.22 7.81 18.38
N PHE A 510 -21.90 7.51 17.13
CA PHE A 510 -21.54 8.51 16.11
C PHE A 510 -22.50 8.40 14.94
N SER A 511 -23.08 9.52 14.52
CA SER A 511 -23.92 9.61 13.34
C SER A 511 -23.47 10.77 12.46
N HIS A 512 -23.38 10.55 11.16
CA HIS A 512 -23.05 11.56 10.17
C HIS A 512 -24.00 11.43 8.98
N SER A 513 -24.86 12.43 8.78
CA SER A 513 -25.80 12.48 7.66
C SER A 513 -25.60 13.77 6.86
N TYR A 514 -25.61 13.65 5.53
CA TYR A 514 -25.52 14.80 4.66
C TYR A 514 -26.34 14.62 3.37
N THR A 515 -26.69 15.76 2.79
CA THR A 515 -27.18 15.84 1.41
C THR A 515 -26.25 16.72 0.58
N SER A 516 -26.10 16.40 -0.69
CA SER A 516 -25.29 17.18 -1.63
C SER A 516 -26.05 17.41 -2.93
N LEU A 517 -25.91 18.63 -3.46
CA LEU A 517 -26.44 19.02 -4.76
C LEU A 517 -25.25 19.48 -5.63
N GLY A 518 -25.02 18.79 -6.73
CA GLY A 518 -23.98 19.12 -7.71
C GLY A 518 -24.58 19.60 -9.03
N PHE A 519 -23.98 20.65 -9.62
CA PHE A 519 -24.26 21.18 -10.94
C PHE A 519 -23.05 21.05 -11.84
N TYR A 520 -23.23 20.42 -12.99
CA TYR A 520 -22.14 20.11 -13.94
C TYR A 520 -22.29 20.99 -15.18
N LEU A 521 -21.59 22.09 -15.19
CA LEU A 521 -21.64 23.14 -16.23
C LEU A 521 -20.27 23.22 -16.89
N LYS A 522 -19.92 22.20 -17.73
CA LYS A 522 -18.57 22.16 -18.36
C LYS A 522 -18.15 23.57 -18.86
N PRO A 523 -16.92 24.02 -18.47
CA PRO A 523 -15.84 23.31 -17.78
C PRO A 523 -15.92 23.34 -16.25
N PHE A 524 -16.99 23.90 -15.68
CA PHE A 524 -17.15 24.06 -14.23
C PHE A 524 -18.06 22.98 -13.65
N THR A 525 -17.72 22.55 -12.45
CA THR A 525 -18.56 21.74 -11.56
C THR A 525 -18.71 22.51 -10.25
N VAL A 526 -19.92 22.75 -9.81
CA VAL A 526 -20.19 23.39 -8.52
C VAL A 526 -21.06 22.46 -7.70
N SER A 527 -20.67 22.22 -6.46
CA SER A 527 -21.45 21.43 -5.53
C SER A 527 -21.60 22.11 -4.17
N MET A 528 -22.70 21.83 -3.51
CA MET A 528 -22.97 22.24 -2.15
C MET A 528 -23.36 21.01 -1.35
N LYS A 529 -22.61 20.75 -0.29
CA LYS A 529 -22.89 19.71 0.68
C LYS A 529 -23.34 20.35 1.99
N VAL A 530 -24.45 19.89 2.56
CA VAL A 530 -24.97 20.31 3.86
C VAL A 530 -25.19 19.07 4.71
N GLY A 531 -24.71 19.09 5.94
CA GLY A 531 -24.79 17.91 6.78
C GLY A 531 -24.75 18.18 8.27
N VAL A 532 -25.01 17.11 9.01
CA VAL A 532 -24.95 17.09 10.48
C VAL A 532 -24.17 15.87 10.95
N GLN A 533 -23.30 16.09 11.94
CA GLN A 533 -22.62 15.03 12.68
C GLN A 533 -23.05 15.10 14.15
N VAL A 534 -23.39 13.97 14.72
CA VAL A 534 -23.71 13.84 16.13
C VAL A 534 -22.75 12.83 16.76
N LEU A 535 -22.06 13.23 17.80
CA LEU A 535 -21.32 12.32 18.67
C LEU A 535 -21.94 12.37 20.06
N SER A 536 -22.28 11.23 20.60
CA SER A 536 -22.62 11.07 22.03
C SER A 536 -21.66 10.05 22.62
N ARG A 537 -20.85 10.45 23.60
CA ARG A 537 -19.81 9.62 24.22
C ARG A 537 -19.96 9.62 25.71
N THR A 538 -19.77 8.45 26.31
CA THR A 538 -19.63 8.26 27.76
C THR A 538 -18.27 7.62 28.04
N MET A 539 -17.68 7.98 29.18
CA MET A 539 -16.45 7.36 29.67
C MET A 539 -16.50 7.27 31.17
N LYS A 540 -16.20 6.07 31.69
CA LYS A 540 -16.00 5.81 33.12
C LYS A 540 -14.63 5.18 33.31
N SER A 541 -13.86 5.71 34.25
CA SER A 541 -12.59 5.12 34.66
C SER A 541 -12.40 5.19 36.14
N HIS A 542 -11.64 4.21 36.66
CA HIS A 542 -11.25 4.17 38.05
C HIS A 542 -9.86 3.56 38.19
N LEU A 543 -9.01 4.20 38.98
CA LEU A 543 -7.64 3.78 39.27
C LEU A 543 -7.52 3.52 40.78
N ASP A 544 -7.24 2.28 41.17
CA ASP A 544 -6.98 1.84 42.53
C ASP A 544 -5.49 1.58 42.74
N GLY A 545 -5.04 1.69 43.99
CA GLY A 545 -3.67 1.32 44.40
C GLY A 545 -2.62 2.39 44.12
N VAL A 546 -3.02 3.63 43.82
CA VAL A 546 -2.12 4.78 43.60
C VAL A 546 -2.55 5.89 44.54
N SER A 547 -1.59 6.56 45.18
CA SER A 547 -1.83 7.74 46.01
C SER A 547 -0.79 8.82 45.72
N PHE A 548 -1.19 10.09 45.82
CA PHE A 548 -0.32 11.25 45.63
C PHE A 548 -0.05 11.90 46.96
N ALA A 549 1.19 12.40 47.21
CA ALA A 549 1.52 13.12 48.41
C ALA A 549 0.86 14.51 48.45
N LYS A 550 0.67 15.03 49.66
CA LYS A 550 -0.14 16.21 49.96
C LYS A 550 0.41 17.56 49.44
N ASP A 551 1.71 17.63 49.08
CA ASP A 551 2.42 18.89 48.85
C ASP A 551 2.62 19.28 47.37
N GLN A 552 2.05 18.54 46.41
CA GLN A 552 2.12 18.98 45.03
C GLN A 552 0.90 19.83 44.65
N ASP A 553 1.07 21.12 44.74
CA ASP A 553 0.13 22.23 44.47
C ASP A 553 -0.50 22.28 43.05
N THR A 554 -0.29 21.30 42.23
CA THR A 554 -0.98 21.16 40.94
C THR A 554 -2.39 20.57 41.05
N PHE A 555 -2.78 20.16 42.24
CA PHE A 555 -4.09 19.61 42.57
C PHE A 555 -4.81 20.54 43.55
N VAL A 556 -6.04 20.90 43.23
CA VAL A 556 -6.89 21.66 44.19
C VAL A 556 -6.99 20.87 45.49
N ASP A 557 -6.18 21.19 46.47
CA ASP A 557 -6.18 20.65 47.80
C ASP A 557 -7.26 21.37 48.62
N ASP A 558 -8.33 20.67 48.98
CA ASP A 558 -9.28 21.11 49.97
C ASP A 558 -9.02 20.44 51.34
N GLY A 559 -7.86 19.75 51.47
CA GLY A 559 -7.43 19.10 52.71
C GLY A 559 -8.19 17.83 53.12
N SER A 560 -9.03 17.24 52.25
CA SER A 560 -9.81 16.05 52.57
C SER A 560 -9.26 14.79 51.84
N GLU A 561 -9.35 13.60 52.51
CA GLU A 561 -9.06 12.30 51.88
C GLU A 561 -9.92 12.05 50.63
N ASP A 562 -11.07 12.68 50.52
CA ASP A 562 -11.94 12.67 49.37
C ASP A 562 -11.36 13.39 48.13
N ALA A 563 -10.45 14.40 48.30
CA ALA A 563 -9.82 15.09 47.18
C ALA A 563 -8.86 14.19 46.40
N MET A 564 -8.14 13.30 47.06
CA MET A 564 -7.23 12.32 46.45
C MET A 564 -7.99 11.29 45.65
N SER A 565 -9.08 10.77 46.15
CA SER A 565 -9.94 9.80 45.45
C SER A 565 -10.53 10.36 44.16
N ARG A 566 -10.76 11.65 44.06
CA ARG A 566 -11.38 12.33 42.93
C ARG A 566 -10.48 12.46 41.68
N ASN A 567 -9.17 12.54 41.89
CA ASN A 567 -8.21 12.65 40.80
C ASN A 567 -7.95 11.30 40.10
N LEU A 568 -8.45 10.19 40.64
CA LEU A 568 -8.27 8.83 40.18
C LEU A 568 -9.51 8.26 39.49
N CYS A 569 -10.57 9.05 39.36
CA CYS A 569 -11.80 8.62 38.68
C CYS A 569 -12.21 9.58 37.53
N ASN A 570 -12.93 9.04 36.57
CA ASN A 570 -13.68 9.81 35.59
C ASN A 570 -15.06 9.16 35.41
N ASP A 571 -16.11 9.97 35.40
CA ASP A 571 -17.47 9.60 35.00
C ASP A 571 -18.03 10.77 34.21
N LEU A 572 -17.93 10.72 32.88
CA LEU A 572 -18.27 11.81 32.00
C LEU A 572 -19.23 11.40 30.88
N SER A 573 -20.01 12.35 30.47
CA SER A 573 -20.78 12.30 29.23
C SER A 573 -20.50 13.55 28.40
N MET A 574 -20.36 13.37 27.10
CA MET A 574 -20.11 14.42 26.14
C MET A 574 -20.96 14.22 24.91
N THR A 575 -21.60 15.27 24.46
CA THR A 575 -22.32 15.29 23.17
C THR A 575 -21.91 16.51 22.38
N TYR A 576 -21.62 16.35 21.08
CA TYR A 576 -21.60 17.47 20.16
C TYR A 576 -22.53 17.24 18.96
N VAL A 577 -23.00 18.34 18.41
CA VAL A 577 -23.79 18.37 17.18
C VAL A 577 -23.12 19.33 16.20
N ARG A 578 -22.40 18.82 15.22
CA ARG A 578 -21.75 19.65 14.20
C ARG A 578 -22.65 19.79 12.99
N MET A 579 -23.09 21.03 12.72
CA MET A 579 -23.80 21.39 11.51
C MET A 579 -22.82 22.06 10.54
N TYR A 580 -22.84 21.69 9.27
CA TYR A 580 -21.88 22.22 8.31
C TYR A 580 -22.47 22.42 6.92
N ALA A 581 -21.87 23.37 6.21
CA ALA A 581 -22.05 23.59 4.78
C ALA A 581 -20.68 23.60 4.09
N SER A 582 -20.59 22.98 2.94
CA SER A 582 -19.32 22.76 2.24
C SER A 582 -19.50 23.05 0.76
N PRO A 583 -19.38 24.34 0.34
CA PRO A 583 -19.30 24.68 -1.07
C PRO A 583 -18.01 24.17 -1.70
N GLU A 584 -18.13 23.68 -2.92
CA GLU A 584 -17.03 23.20 -3.73
C GLU A 584 -17.20 23.67 -5.17
N ALA A 585 -16.10 24.06 -5.81
CA ALA A 585 -16.05 24.45 -7.21
C ALA A 585 -14.83 23.79 -7.87
N GLU A 586 -15.05 23.14 -8.99
CA GLU A 586 -14.02 22.53 -9.82
C GLU A 586 -14.04 23.14 -11.22
N PHE A 587 -12.85 23.35 -11.79
CA PHE A 587 -12.64 23.72 -13.20
C PHE A 587 -11.73 22.69 -13.85
N ASN A 588 -12.18 22.11 -14.97
CA ASN A 588 -11.43 21.08 -15.68
C ASN A 588 -11.48 21.33 -17.19
N GLN A 589 -10.45 21.99 -17.74
CA GLN A 589 -10.31 22.27 -19.17
C GLN A 589 -8.88 22.63 -19.56
N GLY A 590 -8.45 22.24 -20.74
CA GLY A 590 -7.18 22.68 -21.34
C GLY A 590 -5.93 22.22 -20.57
N GLY A 591 -6.02 21.07 -19.88
CA GLY A 591 -4.95 20.54 -19.03
C GLY A 591 -4.95 21.12 -17.62
N TRP A 592 -5.77 22.09 -17.33
CA TRP A 592 -5.97 22.63 -15.99
C TRP A 592 -7.01 21.84 -15.23
N HIS A 593 -6.68 21.55 -13.96
CA HIS A 593 -7.60 21.02 -12.96
C HIS A 593 -7.50 21.88 -11.70
N ILE A 594 -8.53 22.68 -11.42
CA ILE A 594 -8.56 23.58 -10.28
C ILE A 594 -9.74 23.18 -9.40
N ARG A 595 -9.48 22.95 -8.12
CA ARG A 595 -10.48 22.60 -7.11
C ARG A 595 -10.38 23.58 -5.95
N PHE A 596 -11.47 24.24 -5.65
CA PHE A 596 -11.65 25.05 -4.46
C PHE A 596 -12.72 24.43 -3.57
N TYR A 597 -12.43 24.28 -2.28
CA TYR A 597 -13.27 23.63 -1.29
C TYR A 597 -13.20 24.43 0.02
N MET A 598 -14.36 24.82 0.60
CA MET A 598 -14.42 25.66 1.79
C MET A 598 -15.50 25.18 2.76
N PRO A 599 -15.25 24.17 3.60
CA PRO A 599 -16.19 23.77 4.64
C PRO A 599 -16.31 24.84 5.73
N ILE A 600 -17.55 25.10 6.12
CA ILE A 600 -17.92 25.98 7.24
C ILE A 600 -18.75 25.14 8.19
N ALA A 601 -18.36 25.08 9.46
CA ALA A 601 -19.06 24.27 10.45
C ALA A 601 -19.31 25.06 11.73
N TYR A 602 -20.45 24.78 12.35
CA TYR A 602 -20.83 25.25 13.67
C TYR A 602 -21.07 24.05 14.56
N THR A 603 -20.39 24.00 15.72
CA THR A 603 -20.38 22.82 16.60
C THR A 603 -20.65 23.25 18.04
N PRO A 604 -21.87 23.11 18.57
CA PRO A 604 -22.16 23.14 20.01
C PRO A 604 -21.70 21.87 20.69
N TYR A 605 -21.10 22.01 21.86
CA TYR A 605 -20.62 20.97 22.76
C TYR A 605 -21.39 21.02 24.07
N TYR A 606 -21.74 19.85 24.57
CA TYR A 606 -22.37 19.61 25.88
C TYR A 606 -21.50 18.61 26.63
N TYR A 607 -20.91 19.03 27.73
CA TYR A 607 -20.05 18.19 28.59
C TYR A 607 -20.60 18.17 29.98
N LYS A 608 -20.65 16.98 30.58
CA LYS A 608 -21.07 16.78 31.96
C LYS A 608 -20.15 15.76 32.62
N GLU A 609 -19.67 16.08 33.84
CA GLU A 609 -18.83 15.23 34.66
C GLU A 609 -19.48 15.01 36.01
N HIS A 610 -19.41 13.75 36.52
CA HIS A 610 -20.06 13.35 37.74
C HIS A 610 -19.09 12.93 38.85
N CYS A 611 -17.78 12.79 38.60
CA CYS A 611 -16.77 12.32 39.56
C CYS A 611 -16.26 13.38 40.55
N ARG A 612 -16.78 14.59 40.55
CA ARG A 612 -16.38 15.62 41.51
C ARG A 612 -17.24 15.57 42.76
N ALA A 613 -16.59 15.61 43.94
CA ALA A 613 -17.27 15.59 45.23
C ALA A 613 -18.11 16.83 45.49
N ALA A 614 -19.13 16.59 46.34
CA ALA A 614 -20.16 17.53 46.75
C ALA A 614 -19.71 18.66 47.70
N SER A 615 -18.39 18.97 47.86
CA SER A 615 -17.93 19.90 48.87
C SER A 615 -17.92 21.38 48.46
N GLN A 616 -18.20 21.71 47.21
CA GLN A 616 -18.53 23.10 46.86
C GLN A 616 -19.98 23.16 46.40
N ASN A 617 -20.74 24.05 47.08
CA ASN A 617 -22.11 24.45 46.75
C ASN A 617 -22.22 25.11 45.37
N VAL A 618 -21.86 24.39 44.30
CA VAL A 618 -22.09 24.77 42.92
C VAL A 618 -23.11 23.78 42.41
N GLY A 619 -24.31 24.25 42.21
CA GLY A 619 -25.43 23.50 41.75
C GLY A 619 -25.12 22.66 40.53
N ASP A 620 -25.76 21.50 40.50
CA ASP A 620 -25.84 20.55 39.40
C ASP A 620 -24.56 20.32 38.59
N GLY A 621 -23.84 19.26 38.92
CA GLY A 621 -22.72 18.63 38.22
C GLY A 621 -22.01 19.50 37.18
N ASN A 622 -20.67 19.65 37.20
CA ASN A 622 -19.91 20.53 36.29
C ASN A 622 -20.30 20.35 34.83
N SER A 623 -21.40 20.98 34.44
CA SER A 623 -21.81 21.05 33.04
C SER A 623 -21.10 22.22 32.35
N ARG A 624 -20.44 21.97 31.24
CA ARG A 624 -19.82 23.01 30.40
C ARG A 624 -20.43 22.94 29.01
N ASN A 625 -20.95 24.08 28.58
CA ASN A 625 -21.46 24.25 27.22
C ASN A 625 -20.51 25.20 26.48
N ALA A 626 -20.17 24.84 25.27
CA ALA A 626 -19.33 25.66 24.39
C ALA A 626 -19.83 25.54 22.95
N TYR A 627 -19.40 26.45 22.11
CA TYR A 627 -19.62 26.34 20.66
C TYR A 627 -18.38 26.75 19.90
N LYS A 628 -18.19 26.17 18.74
CA LYS A 628 -17.09 26.49 17.82
C LYS A 628 -17.61 26.73 16.41
N THR A 629 -16.96 27.67 15.74
CA THR A 629 -17.14 27.91 14.30
C THR A 629 -15.83 27.64 13.59
N GLN A 630 -15.87 26.83 12.56
CA GLN A 630 -14.70 26.46 11.76
C GLN A 630 -14.89 26.90 10.33
N VAL A 631 -13.79 27.42 9.72
CA VAL A 631 -13.73 27.73 8.29
C VAL A 631 -12.40 27.20 7.78
N ALA A 632 -12.44 26.27 6.82
CA ALA A 632 -11.25 25.53 6.39
C ALA A 632 -11.09 25.56 4.85
N PRO A 633 -10.73 26.73 4.26
CA PRO A 633 -10.57 26.85 2.81
C PRO A 633 -9.36 26.04 2.32
N GLN A 634 -9.53 25.37 1.19
CA GLN A 634 -8.49 24.64 0.49
C GLN A 634 -8.57 24.92 -1.02
N LEU A 635 -7.42 25.08 -1.64
CA LEU A 635 -7.25 25.27 -3.08
C LEU A 635 -6.21 24.26 -3.59
N SER A 636 -6.56 23.59 -4.68
CA SER A 636 -5.65 22.74 -5.43
C SER A 636 -5.65 23.14 -6.90
N VAL A 637 -4.48 23.32 -7.48
CA VAL A 637 -4.29 23.70 -8.89
C VAL A 637 -3.35 22.67 -9.52
N GLY A 638 -3.90 21.84 -10.38
CA GLY A 638 -3.18 20.87 -11.20
C GLY A 638 -3.07 21.35 -12.64
N TYR A 639 -1.93 21.10 -13.28
CA TYR A 639 -1.71 21.39 -14.67
C TYR A 639 -0.90 20.28 -15.38
N TYR A 640 -1.39 19.82 -16.51
CA TYR A 640 -0.67 18.90 -17.38
C TYR A 640 0.22 19.69 -18.33
N LEU A 641 1.51 19.84 -17.99
CA LEU A 641 2.52 20.48 -18.85
C LEU A 641 2.70 19.73 -20.17
N THR A 642 2.60 18.41 -20.12
CA THR A 642 2.56 17.49 -21.26
C THR A 642 1.61 16.35 -20.95
N SER A 643 1.30 15.48 -21.93
CA SER A 643 0.54 14.24 -21.69
C SER A 643 1.20 13.30 -20.66
N HIS A 644 2.45 13.53 -20.29
CA HIS A 644 3.26 12.71 -19.40
C HIS A 644 3.60 13.40 -18.08
N LEU A 645 3.57 14.73 -18.02
CA LEU A 645 4.03 15.52 -16.87
C LEU A 645 2.89 16.35 -16.29
N GLN A 646 2.52 16.06 -15.06
CA GLN A 646 1.56 16.78 -14.26
C GLN A 646 2.26 17.48 -13.09
N VAL A 647 1.90 18.72 -12.85
CA VAL A 647 2.28 19.50 -11.67
C VAL A 647 1.03 19.86 -10.89
N THR A 648 1.06 19.69 -9.57
CA THR A 648 -0.05 20.06 -8.68
C THR A 648 0.49 20.92 -7.54
N LEU A 649 -0.09 22.10 -7.36
CA LEU A 649 0.12 22.98 -6.22
C LEU A 649 -1.17 23.00 -5.39
N SER A 650 -1.07 22.70 -4.10
CA SER A 650 -2.21 22.80 -3.20
C SER A 650 -1.83 23.48 -1.90
N GLY A 651 -2.83 24.11 -1.28
CA GLY A 651 -2.65 24.77 -0.01
C GLY A 651 -3.96 25.06 0.66
N GLY A 652 -3.92 25.25 1.96
CA GLY A 652 -5.13 25.53 2.71
C GLY A 652 -4.88 25.88 4.16
N ILE A 653 -5.97 26.24 4.80
CA ILE A 653 -6.05 26.47 6.23
C ILE A 653 -7.03 25.45 6.78
N SER A 654 -6.64 24.75 7.82
CA SER A 654 -7.54 23.89 8.58
C SER A 654 -7.52 24.29 10.06
N GLN A 655 -8.64 24.11 10.71
CA GLN A 655 -8.79 24.29 12.14
C GLN A 655 -9.14 22.93 12.73
N ARG A 656 -8.26 22.40 13.57
CA ARG A 656 -8.43 21.12 14.22
C ARG A 656 -8.83 21.32 15.66
N GLU A 657 -9.95 20.77 16.04
CA GLU A 657 -10.39 20.71 17.43
C GLU A 657 -9.42 19.81 18.22
N VAL A 658 -9.20 20.16 19.47
CA VAL A 658 -8.58 19.24 20.43
C VAL A 658 -9.38 17.93 20.43
N ASP A 659 -8.69 16.81 20.41
CA ASP A 659 -9.34 15.50 20.40
C ASP A 659 -10.26 15.37 21.61
N GLU A 660 -11.57 15.28 21.38
CA GLU A 660 -12.57 15.15 22.42
C GLU A 660 -12.36 13.92 23.30
N GLN A 661 -11.58 12.94 22.86
CA GLN A 661 -11.23 11.76 23.66
C GLN A 661 -10.20 12.08 24.75
N ASN A 662 -9.58 13.27 24.71
CA ASN A 662 -8.73 13.81 25.77
C ASN A 662 -9.53 14.67 26.76
N PHE A 663 -10.85 14.81 26.60
CA PHE A 663 -11.71 15.54 27.54
C PHE A 663 -12.02 14.65 28.75
N TYR A 664 -11.14 14.63 29.74
CA TYR A 664 -11.26 13.99 31.05
C TYR A 664 -10.27 14.63 32.00
N MET A 665 -10.52 14.58 33.30
CA MET A 665 -9.75 15.33 34.30
C MET A 665 -9.01 14.43 35.28
N GLY A 666 -9.45 13.19 35.52
CA GLY A 666 -8.77 12.25 36.40
C GLY A 666 -7.63 11.54 35.70
N TRP A 667 -6.63 11.12 36.44
CA TRP A 667 -5.50 10.36 35.90
C TRP A 667 -5.90 8.96 35.45
N ILE A 668 -5.28 8.48 34.38
CA ILE A 668 -5.44 7.11 33.86
C ILE A 668 -4.05 6.50 33.75
N LEU A 669 -3.84 5.36 34.38
CA LEU A 669 -2.64 4.55 34.25
C LEU A 669 -2.65 3.86 32.88
N HIS A 670 -1.76 4.28 32.02
CA HIS A 670 -1.65 3.78 30.63
C HIS A 670 -0.86 2.46 30.55
N ASP A 671 0.24 2.40 31.29
CA ASP A 671 1.09 1.25 31.54
C ASP A 671 1.62 1.32 32.97
N TYR A 672 2.54 0.48 33.38
CA TYR A 672 3.03 0.38 34.76
C TYR A 672 3.61 1.68 35.34
N ARG A 673 4.02 2.66 34.56
CA ARG A 673 4.65 3.92 34.99
C ARG A 673 4.12 5.20 34.31
N ASN A 674 3.41 5.10 33.21
CA ASN A 674 2.88 6.24 32.49
C ASN A 674 1.44 6.53 32.88
N LEU A 675 1.20 7.69 33.51
CA LEU A 675 -0.13 8.21 33.74
C LEU A 675 -0.43 9.32 32.76
N TYR A 676 -1.66 9.34 32.29
CA TYR A 676 -2.17 10.37 31.39
C TYR A 676 -3.36 11.07 32.00
N ARG A 677 -3.37 12.40 31.83
CA ARG A 677 -4.49 13.26 32.18
C ARG A 677 -4.84 14.13 30.99
N GLY A 678 -6.09 14.20 30.67
CA GLY A 678 -6.61 15.06 29.62
C GLY A 678 -6.85 16.48 30.09
N MET A 679 -7.52 17.26 29.27
CA MET A 679 -7.98 18.60 29.59
C MET A 679 -9.27 18.90 28.84
N VAL A 680 -10.27 19.44 29.54
CA VAL A 680 -11.49 19.91 28.87
C VAL A 680 -11.24 21.30 28.31
N ASP A 681 -10.79 21.32 27.07
CA ASP A 681 -10.53 22.57 26.34
C ASP A 681 -11.23 22.55 24.98
N TYR A 682 -11.94 23.60 24.70
CA TYR A 682 -12.67 23.79 23.44
C TYR A 682 -11.92 24.68 22.44
N THR A 683 -10.62 24.91 22.64
CA THR A 683 -9.77 25.65 21.69
C THR A 683 -9.52 24.85 20.42
N MET A 684 -9.04 25.49 19.39
CA MET A 684 -8.76 24.87 18.09
C MET A 684 -7.35 25.22 17.65
N ASP A 685 -6.58 24.19 17.28
CA ASP A 685 -5.31 24.38 16.61
C ASP A 685 -5.55 24.87 15.18
N LYS A 686 -4.73 25.81 14.74
CA LYS A 686 -4.78 26.34 13.38
C LYS A 686 -3.59 25.83 12.58
N THR A 687 -3.89 25.05 11.53
CA THR A 687 -2.88 24.50 10.65
C THR A 687 -2.95 25.16 9.27
N LYS A 688 -1.80 25.59 8.77
CA LYS A 688 -1.59 26.06 7.40
C LYS A 688 -0.74 25.03 6.69
N ASN A 689 -1.09 24.68 5.45
CA ASN A 689 -0.32 23.73 4.65
C ASN A 689 -0.13 24.24 3.22
N VAL A 690 1.02 23.88 2.64
CA VAL A 690 1.34 24.06 1.22
C VAL A 690 1.98 22.77 0.73
N SER A 691 1.53 22.29 -0.42
CA SER A 691 2.06 21.08 -1.06
C SER A 691 2.35 21.34 -2.53
N PHE A 692 3.48 20.90 -2.99
CA PHE A 692 3.87 20.84 -4.40
C PHE A 692 4.11 19.38 -4.77
N ASN A 693 3.50 18.91 -5.87
CA ASN A 693 3.66 17.55 -6.38
C ASN A 693 3.96 17.59 -7.88
N LEU A 694 4.91 16.80 -8.30
CA LEU A 694 5.29 16.59 -9.69
C LEU A 694 5.17 15.11 -10.00
N ASN A 695 4.42 14.75 -11.06
CA ASN A 695 4.24 13.38 -11.51
C ASN A 695 4.56 13.28 -13.00
N TYR A 696 5.54 12.43 -13.32
CA TYR A 696 5.89 12.07 -14.69
C TYR A 696 5.63 10.60 -14.94
N LYS A 697 4.87 10.27 -15.98
CA LYS A 697 4.54 8.89 -16.34
C LYS A 697 4.66 8.66 -17.83
N ARG A 698 5.44 7.66 -18.23
CA ARG A 698 5.55 7.18 -19.60
C ARG A 698 5.44 5.64 -19.61
N PRO A 699 4.23 5.09 -19.53
CA PRO A 699 3.99 3.67 -19.29
C PRO A 699 4.62 2.75 -20.33
N LEU A 700 4.49 3.08 -21.63
CA LEU A 700 5.06 2.28 -22.72
C LEU A 700 6.60 2.24 -22.70
N ALA A 701 7.25 3.26 -22.13
CA ALA A 701 8.68 3.28 -21.90
C ALA A 701 9.06 2.72 -20.51
N ALA A 702 8.07 2.25 -19.74
CA ALA A 702 8.23 1.79 -18.36
C ALA A 702 9.03 2.78 -17.51
N PHE A 703 8.78 4.10 -17.66
CA PHE A 703 9.46 5.17 -16.91
C PHE A 703 8.46 5.98 -16.09
N PHE A 704 8.71 6.07 -14.78
CA PHE A 704 7.88 6.77 -13.83
C PHE A 704 8.77 7.59 -12.90
N ALA A 705 8.36 8.82 -12.60
CA ALA A 705 9.03 9.67 -11.63
C ALA A 705 8.00 10.51 -10.89
N ASN A 706 8.19 10.67 -9.60
CA ASN A 706 7.44 11.61 -8.79
C ASN A 706 8.37 12.41 -7.89
N ALA A 707 7.96 13.62 -7.52
CA ALA A 707 8.61 14.42 -6.50
C ALA A 707 7.54 15.22 -5.76
N TYR A 708 7.77 15.47 -4.48
CA TYR A 708 6.85 16.23 -3.65
C TYR A 708 7.58 17.07 -2.60
N ILE A 709 6.96 18.16 -2.23
CA ILE A 709 7.31 18.98 -1.06
C ILE A 709 6.00 19.31 -0.35
N HIS A 710 5.94 19.05 0.94
CA HIS A 710 4.81 19.38 1.80
C HIS A 710 5.31 20.09 3.05
N LYS A 711 4.84 21.32 3.30
CA LYS A 711 5.15 22.09 4.50
C LYS A 711 3.87 22.39 5.25
N THR A 712 3.91 22.17 6.57
CA THR A 712 2.80 22.42 7.49
C THR A 712 3.29 23.28 8.66
N TRP A 713 2.49 24.27 9.03
CA TRP A 713 2.66 25.11 10.22
C TRP A 713 1.41 24.97 11.07
N THR A 714 1.58 24.61 12.33
CA THR A 714 0.46 24.49 13.28
C THR A 714 0.69 25.39 14.48
N ASP A 715 -0.27 26.27 14.74
CA ASP A 715 -0.37 27.04 15.98
C ASP A 715 -1.21 26.19 16.95
N ASN A 716 -0.56 25.59 17.96
CA ASN A 716 -1.19 24.75 18.98
C ASN A 716 -1.65 25.61 20.16
N HIS A 717 -2.81 25.31 20.70
CA HIS A 717 -3.34 25.96 21.92
C HIS A 717 -3.02 25.18 23.18
N LEU A 718 -2.78 23.86 23.04
CA LEU A 718 -2.33 23.00 24.12
C LEU A 718 -0.91 22.49 23.83
N THR A 719 -0.11 22.43 24.90
CA THR A 719 1.22 21.80 24.87
C THR A 719 1.19 20.58 25.78
N THR A 720 1.83 19.49 25.37
CA THR A 720 2.02 18.31 26.23
C THR A 720 3.07 18.65 27.29
N ALA A 721 2.73 18.41 28.56
CA ALA A 721 3.63 18.44 29.69
C ALA A 721 3.99 17.01 30.10
N ARG A 722 5.23 16.78 30.45
CA ARG A 722 5.77 15.52 30.96
C ARG A 722 6.58 15.81 32.24
N ASP A 723 6.12 15.27 33.35
CA ASP A 723 6.75 15.46 34.64
C ASP A 723 7.22 14.12 35.20
N PHE A 724 8.43 14.07 35.70
CA PHE A 724 9.03 12.88 36.31
C PHE A 724 8.87 12.97 37.81
N VAL A 725 8.04 12.09 38.38
CA VAL A 725 7.71 12.07 39.80
C VAL A 725 8.03 10.69 40.35
N GLY A 726 9.18 10.56 41.03
CA GLY A 726 9.68 9.25 41.46
C GLY A 726 9.80 8.29 40.26
N ASP A 727 9.16 7.14 40.33
CA ASP A 727 9.20 6.11 39.28
C ASP A 727 8.23 6.39 38.14
N TYR A 728 7.38 7.41 38.23
CA TYR A 728 6.28 7.67 37.31
C TYR A 728 6.58 8.80 36.34
N ILE A 729 5.91 8.71 35.21
CA ILE A 729 5.88 9.74 34.19
C ILE A 729 4.44 10.24 34.07
N LEU A 730 4.22 11.47 34.46
CA LEU A 730 2.94 12.14 34.39
C LEU A 730 2.84 12.90 33.08
N ASN A 731 1.93 12.50 32.22
CA ASN A 731 1.70 13.15 30.93
C ASN A 731 0.37 13.91 30.99
N SER A 732 0.40 15.22 30.78
CA SER A 732 -0.78 16.08 30.81
C SER A 732 -0.80 17.06 29.64
N PHE A 733 -1.95 17.69 29.43
CA PHE A 733 -2.08 18.82 28.52
C PHE A 733 -2.21 20.10 29.31
N VAL A 734 -1.45 21.11 28.91
CA VAL A 734 -1.48 22.44 29.54
C VAL A 734 -1.83 23.52 28.52
N GLY A 735 -2.58 24.54 28.94
CA GLY A 735 -3.03 25.64 28.11
C GLY A 735 -1.93 26.60 27.73
N ASN A 736 -0.83 26.12 27.18
CA ASN A 736 0.29 26.93 26.71
C ASN A 736 0.39 26.92 25.19
N LYS A 737 0.45 28.10 24.57
CA LYS A 737 0.54 28.22 23.12
C LYS A 737 1.93 27.80 22.61
N SER A 738 1.97 26.90 21.66
CA SER A 738 3.20 26.45 21.01
C SER A 738 3.04 26.44 19.50
N LYS A 739 4.17 26.34 18.78
CA LYS A 739 4.18 26.18 17.34
C LYS A 739 4.86 24.87 16.98
N THR A 740 4.29 24.16 16.04
CA THR A 740 4.92 23.01 15.41
C THR A 740 5.07 23.23 13.92
N GLU A 741 6.21 22.81 13.37
CA GLU A 741 6.48 22.85 11.94
C GLU A 741 6.84 21.45 11.45
N ASN A 742 6.30 21.08 10.29
CA ASN A 742 6.65 19.83 9.64
C ASN A 742 6.96 20.10 8.17
N LEU A 743 8.10 19.61 7.70
CA LEU A 743 8.51 19.61 6.29
C LEU A 743 8.72 18.17 5.83
N MET A 744 8.06 17.80 4.75
CA MET A 744 8.28 16.54 4.05
C MET A 744 8.67 16.85 2.61
N ALA A 745 9.76 16.29 2.12
CA ALA A 745 10.20 16.43 0.74
C ALA A 745 10.76 15.11 0.26
N GLY A 746 10.44 14.71 -0.95
CA GLY A 746 10.94 13.43 -1.46
C GLY A 746 10.62 13.21 -2.92
N GLY A 747 11.03 12.06 -3.42
CA GLY A 747 10.75 11.66 -4.78
C GLY A 747 11.27 10.27 -5.09
N LYS A 748 10.73 9.69 -6.15
CA LYS A 748 11.08 8.36 -6.61
C LYS A 748 11.16 8.32 -8.11
N ILE A 749 12.14 7.63 -8.64
CA ILE A 749 12.32 7.35 -10.06
C ILE A 749 12.30 5.83 -10.23
N SER A 750 11.54 5.34 -11.22
CA SER A 750 11.47 3.93 -11.58
C SER A 750 11.61 3.75 -13.09
N LYS A 751 12.45 2.81 -13.51
CA LYS A 751 12.71 2.50 -14.92
C LYS A 751 12.71 1.00 -15.17
N GLY A 752 11.85 0.55 -16.08
CA GLY A 752 11.89 -0.81 -16.61
C GLY A 752 13.10 -1.03 -17.53
N LEU A 753 13.80 -2.13 -17.35
CA LEU A 753 15.00 -2.54 -18.09
C LEU A 753 14.63 -3.71 -19.01
N GLY A 754 14.36 -3.40 -20.30
CA GLY A 754 13.89 -4.41 -21.26
C GLY A 754 14.90 -5.53 -21.53
N PHE A 755 16.21 -5.21 -21.49
CA PHE A 755 17.28 -6.18 -21.78
C PHE A 755 17.42 -7.30 -20.71
N MET A 756 16.93 -7.08 -19.49
CA MET A 756 16.95 -8.09 -18.41
C MET A 756 15.57 -8.33 -17.81
N HIS A 757 14.50 -7.94 -18.51
CA HIS A 757 13.13 -8.06 -18.02
C HIS A 757 12.98 -7.61 -16.55
N GLY A 758 13.59 -6.47 -16.21
CA GLY A 758 13.75 -6.00 -14.85
C GLY A 758 13.26 -4.59 -14.61
N LEU A 759 13.37 -4.15 -13.37
CA LEU A 759 13.00 -2.82 -12.90
C LEU A 759 14.10 -2.29 -11.97
N ILE A 760 14.49 -1.04 -12.13
CA ILE A 760 15.27 -0.30 -11.15
C ILE A 760 14.44 0.87 -10.62
N SER A 761 14.47 1.09 -9.31
CA SER A 761 13.80 2.21 -8.63
C SER A 761 14.72 2.79 -7.58
N VAL A 762 14.75 4.11 -7.48
CA VAL A 762 15.47 4.85 -6.42
C VAL A 762 14.53 5.89 -5.87
N GLY A 763 14.39 5.95 -4.56
CA GLY A 763 13.58 6.91 -3.83
C GLY A 763 14.41 7.60 -2.74
N PHE A 764 14.11 8.86 -2.49
CA PHE A 764 14.66 9.62 -1.39
C PHE A 764 13.55 10.41 -0.72
N ASP A 765 13.47 10.34 0.62
CA ASP A 765 12.51 11.06 1.43
C ASP A 765 13.24 11.77 2.58
N TYR A 766 12.85 13.00 2.84
CA TYR A 766 13.31 13.82 3.95
C TYR A 766 12.12 14.32 4.75
N MET A 767 12.14 14.11 6.06
CA MET A 767 11.16 14.65 6.98
C MET A 767 11.87 15.46 8.07
N ALA A 768 11.37 16.65 8.35
CA ALA A 768 11.83 17.49 9.44
C ALA A 768 10.66 17.95 10.30
N PHE A 769 10.84 17.88 11.59
CA PHE A 769 9.85 18.28 12.58
C PHE A 769 10.48 19.21 13.60
N GLU A 770 9.79 20.29 13.94
CA GLU A 770 10.16 21.20 15.04
C GLU A 770 8.99 21.37 16.01
N GLY A 771 9.24 21.30 17.30
CA GLY A 771 8.20 21.41 18.32
C GLY A 771 8.74 21.85 19.68
N THR A 772 7.81 21.97 20.63
CA THR A 772 8.10 22.30 22.03
C THR A 772 7.34 21.32 22.91
N LEU A 773 8.01 20.77 23.91
CA LEU A 773 7.48 19.95 24.98
C LEU A 773 7.79 20.62 26.32
N LEU A 774 6.87 20.59 27.25
CA LEU A 774 7.16 20.98 28.64
C LEU A 774 7.68 19.74 29.39
N GLN A 775 8.78 19.92 30.13
CA GLN A 775 9.33 18.88 30.99
C GLN A 775 9.65 19.51 32.35
N ASN A 776 9.03 18.98 33.42
CA ASN A 776 9.13 19.54 34.77
C ASN A 776 8.92 21.07 34.72
N ASP A 777 7.81 21.52 34.12
CA ASP A 777 7.40 22.91 33.89
C ASP A 777 8.36 23.81 33.05
N SER A 778 9.44 23.25 32.55
CA SER A 778 10.39 23.97 31.68
C SER A 778 10.14 23.66 30.19
N PRO A 779 10.03 24.66 29.31
CA PRO A 779 9.87 24.45 27.90
C PRO A 779 11.17 23.92 27.26
N SER A 780 11.11 22.83 26.56
CA SER A 780 12.21 22.24 25.80
C SER A 780 11.88 22.25 24.31
N LYS A 781 12.65 23.00 23.53
CA LYS A 781 12.51 23.07 22.07
C LYS A 781 13.38 22.01 21.42
N TYR A 782 12.78 21.24 20.53
CA TYR A 782 13.50 20.21 19.80
C TYR A 782 13.21 20.26 18.31
N SER A 783 14.17 19.76 17.56
CA SER A 783 14.01 19.48 16.14
C SER A 783 14.48 18.06 15.83
N SER A 784 13.81 17.40 14.92
CA SER A 784 14.21 16.09 14.40
C SER A 784 14.22 16.10 12.89
N GLY A 785 15.17 15.37 12.28
CA GLY A 785 15.29 15.14 10.85
C GLY A 785 15.40 13.65 10.59
N ASN A 786 14.67 13.16 9.59
CA ASN A 786 14.77 11.80 9.11
C ASN A 786 15.06 11.82 7.61
N TYR A 787 16.09 11.12 7.20
CA TYR A 787 16.51 10.92 5.81
C TYR A 787 16.34 9.45 5.47
N LEU A 788 15.65 9.13 4.39
CA LEU A 788 15.42 7.78 3.92
C LEU A 788 15.82 7.66 2.45
N LEU A 789 16.80 6.82 2.13
CA LEU A 789 17.17 6.44 0.78
C LEU A 789 16.76 4.99 0.55
N THR A 790 15.96 4.75 -0.49
CA THR A 790 15.54 3.41 -0.91
C THR A 790 16.01 3.13 -2.31
N ALA A 791 16.55 1.95 -2.56
CA ALA A 791 16.87 1.49 -3.91
C ALA A 791 16.37 0.06 -4.08
N LYS A 792 15.75 -0.22 -5.20
CA LYS A 792 15.29 -1.55 -5.57
C LYS A 792 15.71 -1.87 -6.99
N TRP A 793 16.30 -3.03 -7.17
CA TRP A 793 16.69 -3.54 -8.47
C TRP A 793 16.29 -5.00 -8.59
N ASN A 794 15.44 -5.32 -9.54
CA ASN A 794 15.11 -6.69 -9.89
C ASN A 794 15.38 -6.92 -11.37
N GLY A 795 15.64 -8.17 -11.74
CA GLY A 795 15.87 -8.52 -13.12
C GLY A 795 16.00 -10.02 -13.35
N ARG A 796 15.78 -10.40 -14.60
CA ARG A 796 16.00 -11.75 -15.13
C ARG A 796 16.96 -11.67 -16.31
N PRO A 797 18.29 -11.63 -16.06
CA PRO A 797 19.28 -11.51 -17.14
C PRO A 797 19.32 -12.75 -18.04
N VAL A 798 18.98 -13.93 -17.51
CA VAL A 798 18.87 -15.20 -18.24
C VAL A 798 17.65 -15.99 -17.73
N ASP A 799 17.14 -16.92 -18.53
CA ASP A 799 15.89 -17.65 -18.20
C ASP A 799 15.98 -18.52 -16.96
N TRP A 800 17.17 -18.96 -16.60
CA TRP A 800 17.40 -19.81 -15.42
C TRP A 800 17.76 -19.04 -14.15
N PHE A 801 17.94 -17.70 -14.20
CA PHE A 801 18.35 -16.88 -13.06
C PHE A 801 17.58 -15.55 -13.02
N ASN A 802 16.99 -15.23 -11.87
CA ASN A 802 16.52 -13.89 -11.54
C ASN A 802 16.96 -13.48 -10.14
N PHE A 803 17.01 -12.18 -9.93
CA PHE A 803 17.38 -11.62 -8.63
C PHE A 803 16.51 -10.41 -8.27
N THR A 804 16.46 -10.13 -6.97
CA THR A 804 15.93 -8.88 -6.42
C THR A 804 16.89 -8.39 -5.35
N TYR A 805 17.33 -7.15 -5.49
CA TYR A 805 18.13 -6.44 -4.50
C TYR A 805 17.37 -5.22 -4.00
N GLU A 806 17.30 -5.05 -2.69
CA GLU A 806 16.67 -3.91 -2.03
C GLU A 806 17.65 -3.33 -1.01
N LEU A 807 17.76 -1.99 -0.99
CA LEU A 807 18.57 -1.21 -0.08
C LEU A 807 17.67 -0.17 0.60
N ASN A 808 17.71 -0.12 1.93
CA ASN A 808 17.14 0.94 2.73
C ASN A 808 18.25 1.53 3.61
N TRP A 809 18.51 2.80 3.46
CA TRP A 809 19.41 3.56 4.31
C TRP A 809 18.63 4.68 4.97
N SER A 810 18.73 4.79 6.29
CA SER A 810 18.11 5.88 7.03
C SER A 810 19.12 6.57 7.94
N LYS A 811 18.92 7.86 8.13
CA LYS A 811 19.61 8.67 9.12
C LYS A 811 18.58 9.48 9.88
N ASP A 812 18.59 9.34 11.20
CA ASP A 812 17.75 10.09 12.12
C ASP A 812 18.63 11.07 12.88
N ASP A 813 18.28 12.35 12.85
CA ASP A 813 18.95 13.42 13.61
C ASP A 813 17.97 14.01 14.63
N MET A 814 18.42 14.25 15.85
CA MET A 814 17.69 14.97 16.89
C MET A 814 18.57 16.06 17.47
N ARG A 815 18.02 17.25 17.65
CA ARG A 815 18.68 18.38 18.28
C ARG A 815 17.78 19.01 19.34
N LEU A 816 18.32 19.19 20.54
CA LEU A 816 17.73 20.00 21.60
C LEU A 816 18.30 21.38 21.50
N LYS A 817 17.45 22.41 21.25
CA LYS A 817 17.91 23.78 20.95
C LYS A 817 18.37 24.51 22.20
N ASP A 818 17.84 24.15 23.36
CA ASP A 818 18.06 24.87 24.62
C ASP A 818 19.36 24.44 25.36
N ILE A 819 19.88 23.22 25.08
CA ILE A 819 21.09 22.67 25.73
C ILE A 819 22.19 22.30 24.73
N ASP A 820 22.10 22.74 23.48
CA ASP A 820 23.03 22.43 22.37
C ASP A 820 23.40 20.93 22.24
N PHE A 821 22.45 20.06 22.52
CA PHE A 821 22.60 18.61 22.39
C PHE A 821 22.17 18.16 21.01
N THR A 822 23.02 17.41 20.32
CA THR A 822 22.70 16.79 19.02
C THR A 822 23.04 15.31 19.08
N SER A 823 22.16 14.47 18.62
CA SER A 823 22.40 13.03 18.49
C SER A 823 21.87 12.54 17.15
N SER A 824 22.54 11.53 16.58
CA SER A 824 22.14 10.94 15.31
C SER A 824 22.27 9.43 15.33
N SER A 825 21.47 8.74 14.52
CA SER A 825 21.61 7.32 14.24
C SER A 825 21.58 7.03 12.74
N ILE A 826 22.38 6.08 12.31
CA ILE A 826 22.46 5.64 10.93
C ILE A 826 22.14 4.15 10.89
N ASN A 827 21.18 3.77 10.03
CA ASN A 827 20.74 2.40 9.85
C ASN A 827 20.82 2.04 8.37
N LEU A 828 21.25 0.82 8.09
CA LEU A 828 21.35 0.26 6.76
C LEU A 828 20.73 -1.13 6.76
N ALA A 829 19.78 -1.36 5.86
CA ALA A 829 19.22 -2.68 5.58
C ALA A 829 19.40 -3.03 4.10
N GLN A 830 19.89 -4.22 3.80
CA GLN A 830 20.10 -4.73 2.46
C GLN A 830 19.49 -6.11 2.35
N HIS A 831 18.75 -6.36 1.28
CA HIS A 831 18.10 -7.63 1.02
C HIS A 831 18.45 -8.09 -0.39
N LEU A 832 19.02 -9.28 -0.52
CA LEU A 832 19.32 -9.90 -1.81
C LEU A 832 18.58 -11.24 -1.90
N THR A 833 17.74 -11.39 -2.89
CA THR A 833 17.10 -12.66 -3.24
C THR A 833 17.59 -13.11 -4.61
N CYS A 834 18.12 -14.33 -4.70
CA CYS A 834 18.54 -14.99 -5.93
C CYS A 834 17.69 -16.23 -6.16
N ASN A 835 17.08 -16.36 -7.34
CA ASN A 835 16.30 -17.52 -7.72
C ASN A 835 16.94 -18.21 -8.94
N PHE A 836 17.14 -19.50 -8.85
CA PHE A 836 17.72 -20.35 -9.90
C PHE A 836 16.69 -21.39 -10.33
N HIS A 837 16.54 -21.55 -11.63
CA HIS A 837 15.57 -22.47 -12.26
C HIS A 837 16.31 -23.52 -13.08
N PHE A 838 16.27 -24.76 -12.65
CA PHE A 838 16.90 -25.87 -13.36
C PHE A 838 15.82 -26.81 -13.94
N PHE A 839 15.99 -27.21 -15.19
CA PHE A 839 15.16 -28.23 -15.87
C PHE A 839 13.61 -27.99 -15.83
N LYS A 840 13.14 -26.74 -15.74
CA LYS A 840 11.72 -26.34 -15.65
C LYS A 840 10.95 -26.87 -14.42
N SER A 841 11.55 -27.73 -13.63
CA SER A 841 10.88 -28.40 -12.50
C SER A 841 11.59 -28.18 -11.16
N TRP A 842 12.84 -27.77 -11.16
CA TRP A 842 13.64 -27.62 -9.96
C TRP A 842 14.05 -26.16 -9.74
N PHE A 843 13.72 -25.66 -8.57
CA PHE A 843 13.94 -24.25 -8.19
C PHE A 843 14.77 -24.18 -6.92
N ILE A 844 15.72 -23.26 -6.87
CA ILE A 844 16.50 -22.93 -5.68
C ILE A 844 16.36 -21.42 -5.44
N LYS A 845 16.04 -21.05 -4.20
CA LYS A 845 16.01 -19.66 -3.75
C LYS A 845 17.04 -19.48 -2.63
N LEU A 846 17.89 -18.48 -2.77
CA LEU A 846 18.79 -18.00 -1.74
C LEU A 846 18.40 -16.57 -1.39
N GLN A 847 18.32 -16.27 -0.10
CA GLN A 847 18.04 -14.93 0.41
C GLN A 847 19.09 -14.56 1.45
N GLY A 848 19.67 -13.38 1.31
CA GLY A 848 20.59 -12.77 2.27
C GLY A 848 20.05 -11.43 2.72
N ASP A 849 19.94 -11.25 4.04
CA ASP A 849 19.55 -9.98 4.65
C ASP A 849 20.73 -9.49 5.50
N HIS A 850 21.18 -8.27 5.24
CA HIS A 850 22.23 -7.60 6.00
C HIS A 850 21.71 -6.33 6.62
N TYR A 851 21.87 -6.19 7.94
CA TYR A 851 21.52 -5.01 8.71
C TYR A 851 22.76 -4.47 9.38
N ARG A 852 22.95 -3.17 9.34
CA ARG A 852 23.99 -2.46 10.11
C ARG A 852 23.35 -1.25 10.77
N ASN A 853 23.16 -1.35 12.08
CA ASN A 853 22.44 -0.33 12.87
C ASN A 853 23.40 0.28 13.87
N GLN A 854 23.32 1.59 14.02
CA GLN A 854 23.97 2.29 15.10
C GLN A 854 23.16 2.10 16.39
N VAL A 855 23.79 1.57 17.43
CA VAL A 855 23.14 1.31 18.73
C VAL A 855 23.58 2.28 19.80
N SER A 856 24.74 2.94 19.65
CA SER A 856 25.21 4.08 20.41
C SER A 856 26.08 4.97 19.52
N GLU A 857 26.57 6.10 20.03
CA GLU A 857 27.36 7.05 19.23
C GLU A 857 28.56 6.38 18.54
N ASP A 858 29.24 5.47 19.22
CA ASP A 858 30.45 4.80 18.72
C ASP A 858 30.25 3.31 18.37
N GLN A 859 29.06 2.75 18.56
CA GLN A 859 28.83 1.32 18.38
C GLN A 859 27.81 1.01 17.29
N HIS A 860 28.21 0.13 16.39
CA HIS A 860 27.34 -0.45 15.36
C HIS A 860 27.15 -1.93 15.58
N LYS A 861 25.92 -2.41 15.51
CA LYS A 861 25.62 -3.85 15.43
C LYS A 861 25.36 -4.25 13.97
N SER A 862 26.07 -5.29 13.52
CA SER A 862 25.86 -5.87 12.20
C SER A 862 25.23 -7.25 12.35
N LEU A 863 24.17 -7.51 11.57
CA LEU A 863 23.45 -8.77 11.53
C LEU A 863 23.39 -9.25 10.09
N PHE A 864 23.77 -10.51 9.87
CA PHE A 864 23.66 -11.17 8.57
C PHE A 864 22.82 -12.44 8.69
N LEU A 865 21.67 -12.47 7.98
CA LEU A 865 20.74 -13.60 7.95
C LEU A 865 20.77 -14.23 6.56
N VAL A 866 20.83 -15.55 6.49
CA VAL A 866 20.76 -16.28 5.22
C VAL A 866 19.68 -17.35 5.30
N ASP A 867 18.86 -17.39 4.25
CA ASP A 867 17.86 -18.43 4.03
C ASP A 867 18.14 -19.14 2.72
N ALA A 868 17.87 -20.44 2.69
CA ALA A 868 17.90 -21.25 1.49
C ALA A 868 16.63 -22.06 1.37
N SER A 869 16.09 -22.17 0.18
CA SER A 869 14.99 -23.09 -0.08
C SER A 869 15.14 -23.75 -1.44
N THR A 870 14.70 -24.98 -1.54
CA THR A 870 14.61 -25.71 -2.80
C THR A 870 13.22 -26.25 -2.98
N SER A 871 12.73 -26.27 -4.22
CA SER A 871 11.45 -26.87 -4.55
C SER A 871 11.51 -27.64 -5.86
N TYR A 872 10.71 -28.69 -5.92
CA TYR A 872 10.59 -29.56 -7.10
C TYR A 872 9.12 -29.73 -7.48
N ALA A 873 8.77 -29.28 -8.69
CA ALA A 873 7.40 -29.32 -9.21
C ALA A 873 7.21 -30.54 -10.12
N LEU A 874 6.23 -31.38 -9.79
CA LEU A 874 5.78 -32.50 -10.63
C LEU A 874 4.92 -32.01 -11.78
N LYS A 875 4.82 -32.77 -12.86
CA LYS A 875 3.91 -32.50 -13.98
C LYS A 875 2.43 -32.50 -13.58
N SER A 876 2.09 -33.18 -12.49
CA SER A 876 0.74 -33.23 -11.90
C SER A 876 0.28 -31.94 -11.20
N GLY A 877 1.15 -30.91 -11.09
CA GLY A 877 0.85 -29.66 -10.35
C GLY A 877 1.21 -29.71 -8.87
N ILE A 878 1.70 -30.84 -8.36
CA ILE A 878 2.18 -30.97 -6.99
C ILE A 878 3.63 -30.47 -6.93
N GLU A 879 3.94 -29.66 -5.92
CA GLU A 879 5.31 -29.17 -5.65
C GLU A 879 5.74 -29.53 -4.22
N PHE A 880 6.91 -30.10 -4.09
CA PHE A 880 7.58 -30.35 -2.82
C PHE A 880 8.60 -29.25 -2.57
N SER A 881 8.68 -28.73 -1.35
CA SER A 881 9.67 -27.72 -0.99
C SER A 881 10.32 -28.03 0.35
N LEU A 882 11.60 -27.71 0.45
CA LEU A 882 12.37 -27.73 1.69
C LEU A 882 13.00 -26.36 1.87
N SER A 883 12.75 -25.75 3.04
CA SER A 883 13.25 -24.42 3.39
C SER A 883 14.08 -24.49 4.68
N ALA A 884 15.19 -23.79 4.69
CA ALA A 884 16.04 -23.60 5.86
C ALA A 884 16.20 -22.08 6.07
N LEU A 885 15.61 -21.58 7.15
CA LEU A 885 15.60 -20.15 7.51
C LEU A 885 16.63 -19.90 8.61
N ASN A 886 17.27 -18.73 8.59
CA ASN A 886 18.28 -18.32 9.55
C ASN A 886 19.40 -19.39 9.68
N LEU A 887 20.04 -19.73 8.56
CA LEU A 887 21.06 -20.80 8.48
C LEU A 887 22.20 -20.65 9.50
N PHE A 888 22.59 -19.39 9.79
CA PHE A 888 23.66 -19.10 10.75
C PHE A 888 23.17 -19.06 12.19
N ASN A 889 21.87 -19.31 12.44
CA ASN A 889 21.26 -19.33 13.76
C ASN A 889 21.55 -18.07 14.59
N GLN A 890 21.43 -16.90 13.96
CA GLN A 890 21.56 -15.61 14.64
C GLN A 890 20.44 -15.44 15.67
N ARG A 891 20.73 -14.82 16.81
CA ARG A 891 19.84 -14.82 17.99
C ARG A 891 19.23 -13.48 18.33
N THR A 892 19.95 -12.40 18.11
CA THR A 892 19.51 -11.08 18.53
C THR A 892 19.62 -10.06 17.41
N TYR A 893 18.77 -9.05 17.48
CA TYR A 893 18.78 -7.88 16.62
C TYR A 893 18.60 -6.63 17.47
N GLY A 894 19.51 -5.67 17.33
CA GLY A 894 19.47 -4.43 18.08
C GLY A 894 19.40 -3.20 17.18
N TYR A 895 18.66 -2.21 17.62
CA TYR A 895 18.57 -0.90 16.96
C TYR A 895 18.29 0.21 17.97
N THR A 896 18.51 1.46 17.55
CA THR A 896 18.23 2.65 18.35
C THR A 896 17.32 3.60 17.58
N THR A 897 16.35 4.18 18.29
CA THR A 897 15.45 5.20 17.75
C THR A 897 15.51 6.44 18.64
N TYR A 898 15.26 7.60 18.00
CA TYR A 898 15.09 8.88 18.67
C TYR A 898 13.67 9.39 18.47
N SER A 899 13.04 9.84 19.52
CA SER A 899 11.69 10.40 19.48
C SER A 899 11.56 11.50 20.52
N SER A 900 11.19 12.71 20.07
CA SER A 900 11.08 13.88 20.97
C SER A 900 12.35 14.05 21.82
N LEU A 901 12.25 13.93 23.14
CA LEU A 901 13.34 14.06 24.10
C LEU A 901 13.78 12.70 24.67
N THR A 902 13.68 11.64 23.85
CA THR A 902 14.00 10.27 24.25
C THR A 902 14.88 9.58 23.21
N ARG A 903 15.87 8.82 23.71
CA ARG A 903 16.60 7.81 22.95
C ARG A 903 16.23 6.45 23.50
N MET A 904 15.86 5.51 22.63
CA MET A 904 15.53 4.16 23.01
C MET A 904 16.35 3.18 22.19
N SER A 905 17.18 2.39 22.89
CA SER A 905 17.90 1.27 22.31
C SER A 905 17.18 -0.03 22.68
N LYS A 906 16.86 -0.85 21.68
CA LYS A 906 16.18 -2.15 21.88
C LYS A 906 16.95 -3.29 21.25
N GLU A 907 16.92 -4.45 21.92
CA GLU A 907 17.43 -5.72 21.44
C GLU A 907 16.34 -6.77 21.51
N TYR A 908 16.03 -7.39 20.37
CA TYR A 908 15.00 -8.40 20.21
C TYR A 908 15.59 -9.77 20.04
N GLN A 909 14.89 -10.78 20.55
CA GLN A 909 15.20 -12.16 20.31
C GLN A 909 14.69 -12.61 18.94
N LEU A 910 15.58 -13.08 18.07
CA LEU A 910 15.25 -13.63 16.76
C LEU A 910 14.77 -15.08 16.87
N ARG A 911 13.99 -15.49 15.88
CA ARG A 911 13.67 -16.90 15.66
C ARG A 911 14.94 -17.66 15.30
N GLY A 912 15.09 -18.84 15.86
CA GLY A 912 16.24 -19.71 15.58
C GLY A 912 16.20 -20.30 14.18
N ARG A 913 17.26 -21.09 13.84
CA ARG A 913 17.30 -21.85 12.60
C ARG A 913 16.08 -22.73 12.47
N THR A 914 15.30 -22.54 11.39
CA THR A 914 14.07 -23.27 11.13
C THR A 914 14.21 -24.10 9.87
N ILE A 915 13.92 -25.39 9.94
CA ILE A 915 13.85 -26.29 8.78
C ILE A 915 12.39 -26.70 8.60
N LEU A 916 11.84 -26.44 7.40
CA LEU A 916 10.44 -26.68 7.05
C LEU A 916 10.32 -27.40 5.72
N GLY A 917 9.72 -28.60 5.73
CA GLY A 917 9.27 -29.30 4.53
C GLY A 917 7.83 -28.95 4.21
N SER A 918 7.47 -28.71 2.93
CA SER A 918 6.08 -28.38 2.54
C SER A 918 5.69 -29.05 1.23
N VAL A 919 4.41 -29.33 1.09
CA VAL A 919 3.77 -29.75 -0.16
C VAL A 919 2.78 -28.69 -0.57
N PHE A 920 2.87 -28.24 -1.81
CA PHE A 920 1.96 -27.27 -2.42
C PHE A 920 1.23 -27.93 -3.60
N PHE A 921 -0.06 -27.67 -3.71
CA PHE A 921 -0.91 -28.17 -4.79
C PHE A 921 -1.80 -27.03 -5.29
N HIS A 922 -1.86 -26.86 -6.62
CA HIS A 922 -2.75 -25.92 -7.32
C HIS A 922 -3.63 -26.72 -8.30
N PHE A 923 -4.95 -26.55 -8.24
CA PHE A 923 -5.94 -27.29 -9.01
C PHE A 923 -7.03 -26.40 -9.60
#